data_1a65e517b2d86832db7addaac10a0f58
#
_entry.id   1a65e517b2d86832db7addaac10a0f58
#
_cell.length_a   1.000
_cell.length_b   1.000
_cell.length_c   1.000
_cell.angle_alpha   90.00
_cell.angle_beta   90.00
_cell.angle_gamma   90.00
#
_symmetry.space_group_name_H-M   'P 1'
#
loop_
_entity.id
_entity.type
_entity.pdbx_description
1 polymer ?
#
loop_
_entity_poly.entity_id
_entity_poly.type
_entity_poly.pdbx_seq_one_letter_code
_entity_poly.pdbx_strand_id
1 'polypeptide(L)'
;MTYTPPGTRRALAERLAVPGIRLRSLRKLPVLSRVAVGVVALVVFVALFAPLLAPHDPLDQQPQAGGTGAPSAEHWMGQDSLGRDILSRLMYGARWSLAIGLGATLLALVAGAVIGAVAATSRKAVDETLMRCLDVVMAFPGIALAAVLVAVFGGGIAVLICAIAFLFTPPIARVVRANVLDQYGEDYVVAERIIGARTPHIIVRHVAVNCAAPILVFCTVQVAEAIVFEASLSFIGAGVRPPDPSWGSVIADGKNMVLIGGWWATVFPGLLMLITVLALNVLSEGVSDAWAAPSTRDVTGTDRAQDRLEAPEPGSGRVLELPGLTRAAHRLRSRARPLPTGTPVLAVTGLTISFPQRHGGVDIVDGISFDVRPGEVLGLVGESGCGKSLTALTVMGLEPKGARVGGRVTFDGQDLTALPTRARRRLLGHDMAMIYQDALSSLNPAMTVRSQLKQVVRRGGRRTAPELLELVGLDPDRTLRSYPHELSGGQRQRVLIAMALSRDPKLIVADEPTTALDVTVQAQIIQLLLRLREELGFALILVSHDLALVADVTDRVVVMYGGQIVETGVTADLVESPEHHYTRGLLGSVLSLESAAQRLTQIKGVVPSPADFPPGCRFADRCPLANEVCRETPPRLAGTPTHSTACHHPADEASRTTAGGLSDAPPGGFSEAPPEGRSDAPPGGLSGARGTARPATTDREPT
;
A
#
# COMPACT_ATOMS: atom_id res chain seq x y z
N MET A 1 -39.17 -9.35 -34.44
CA MET A 1 -38.65 -10.53 -33.72
C MET A 1 -37.49 -10.07 -32.87
N THR A 2 -37.76 -9.81 -31.58
CA THR A 2 -36.79 -9.31 -30.59
C THR A 2 -36.09 -10.51 -29.95
N TYR A 3 -34.82 -10.64 -30.22
CA TYR A 3 -33.94 -11.68 -29.64
C TYR A 3 -33.59 -11.35 -28.22
N THR A 4 -34.11 -12.12 -27.25
CA THR A 4 -33.74 -12.09 -25.84
C THR A 4 -32.71 -13.19 -25.56
N PRO A 5 -31.45 -12.90 -25.17
CA PRO A 5 -30.48 -13.94 -24.94
C PRO A 5 -30.77 -14.68 -23.61
N PRO A 6 -30.72 -16.02 -23.58
CA PRO A 6 -30.84 -16.80 -22.36
C PRO A 6 -29.56 -16.71 -21.54
N GLY A 7 -29.61 -16.09 -20.38
CA GLY A 7 -28.46 -16.05 -19.47
C GLY A 7 -28.49 -15.00 -18.36
N THR A 8 -29.45 -14.07 -18.37
CA THR A 8 -29.43 -12.92 -17.46
C THR A 8 -29.76 -13.26 -16.01
N ARG A 9 -30.47 -14.33 -15.71
CA ARG A 9 -30.81 -14.73 -14.32
C ARG A 9 -29.67 -15.48 -13.61
N ARG A 10 -28.88 -16.31 -14.31
CA ARG A 10 -27.68 -16.95 -13.72
C ARG A 10 -26.55 -15.93 -13.46
N ALA A 11 -26.37 -14.97 -14.35
CA ALA A 11 -25.38 -13.90 -14.17
C ALA A 11 -25.68 -12.97 -12.99
N LEU A 12 -26.94 -12.81 -12.59
CA LEU A 12 -27.31 -12.00 -11.41
C LEU A 12 -27.04 -12.76 -10.10
N ALA A 13 -27.32 -14.07 -10.06
CA ALA A 13 -27.02 -14.91 -8.90
C ALA A 13 -25.52 -15.11 -8.66
N GLU A 14 -24.71 -15.21 -9.72
CA GLU A 14 -23.24 -15.23 -9.62
C GLU A 14 -22.65 -13.85 -9.25
N ARG A 15 -23.39 -12.76 -9.46
CA ARG A 15 -22.96 -11.38 -9.11
C ARG A 15 -23.22 -11.03 -7.66
N LEU A 16 -24.08 -11.74 -6.96
CA LEU A 16 -24.44 -11.55 -5.55
C LEU A 16 -23.85 -12.65 -4.65
N ALA A 17 -23.12 -13.60 -5.19
CA ALA A 17 -22.36 -14.53 -4.40
C ALA A 17 -21.23 -13.75 -3.69
N VAL A 18 -21.53 -13.25 -2.51
CA VAL A 18 -20.52 -13.06 -1.45
C VAL A 18 -19.70 -14.34 -1.47
N PRO A 19 -18.34 -14.30 -1.49
CA PRO A 19 -17.54 -15.50 -1.48
C PRO A 19 -17.99 -16.36 -0.29
N GLY A 20 -18.81 -17.36 -0.57
CA GLY A 20 -19.41 -18.21 0.45
C GLY A 20 -18.28 -18.76 1.27
N ILE A 21 -18.38 -18.64 2.58
CA ILE A 21 -17.50 -19.28 3.55
C ILE A 21 -17.50 -20.77 3.17
N ARG A 22 -16.49 -21.18 2.40
CA ARG A 22 -16.36 -22.60 2.02
C ARG A 22 -16.13 -23.34 3.31
N LEU A 23 -16.93 -24.37 3.60
CA LEU A 23 -16.75 -25.23 4.79
C LEU A 23 -15.29 -25.68 5.02
N ARG A 24 -14.47 -25.67 3.97
CA ARG A 24 -13.02 -25.91 4.06
C ARG A 24 -12.23 -24.81 4.78
N SER A 25 -12.73 -23.57 4.86
CA SER A 25 -12.04 -22.50 5.61
C SER A 25 -12.25 -22.61 7.11
N LEU A 26 -13.36 -23.21 7.56
CA LEU A 26 -13.63 -23.46 8.98
C LEU A 26 -12.59 -24.41 9.63
N ARG A 27 -11.98 -25.31 8.84
CA ARG A 27 -10.92 -26.20 9.34
C ARG A 27 -9.59 -25.47 9.62
N LYS A 28 -9.40 -24.27 9.09
CA LYS A 28 -8.19 -23.46 9.32
C LYS A 28 -8.30 -22.57 10.56
N LEU A 29 -9.50 -22.42 11.14
CA LEU A 29 -9.70 -21.61 12.34
C LEU A 29 -9.07 -22.29 13.57
N PRO A 30 -8.55 -21.51 14.55
CA PRO A 30 -8.13 -22.00 15.86
C PRO A 30 -9.24 -22.84 16.52
N VAL A 31 -8.86 -23.75 17.41
CA VAL A 31 -9.83 -24.64 18.08
C VAL A 31 -10.89 -23.82 18.82
N LEU A 32 -10.46 -22.76 19.51
CA LEU A 32 -11.35 -21.88 20.27
C LEU A 32 -12.40 -21.20 19.40
N SER A 33 -12.00 -20.70 18.22
CA SER A 33 -12.93 -20.07 17.26
C SER A 33 -13.93 -21.09 16.67
N ARG A 34 -13.52 -22.36 16.50
CA ARG A 34 -14.46 -23.43 16.07
C ARG A 34 -15.51 -23.73 17.14
N VAL A 35 -15.12 -23.71 18.40
CA VAL A 35 -16.06 -23.84 19.53
C VAL A 35 -17.01 -22.65 19.55
N ALA A 36 -16.49 -21.43 19.38
CA ALA A 36 -17.30 -20.22 19.32
C ALA A 36 -18.34 -20.27 18.18
N VAL A 37 -17.96 -20.72 16.98
CA VAL A 37 -18.92 -20.97 15.87
C VAL A 37 -20.02 -21.95 16.30
N GLY A 38 -19.65 -23.04 16.98
CA GLY A 38 -20.61 -24.04 17.49
C GLY A 38 -21.60 -23.42 18.48
N VAL A 39 -21.10 -22.61 19.42
CA VAL A 39 -21.94 -21.92 20.42
C VAL A 39 -22.90 -20.94 19.75
N VAL A 40 -22.40 -20.05 18.86
CA VAL A 40 -23.25 -19.11 18.14
C VAL A 40 -24.29 -19.82 17.28
N ALA A 41 -23.90 -20.89 16.58
CA ALA A 41 -24.82 -21.71 15.78
C ALA A 41 -25.89 -22.35 16.65
N LEU A 42 -25.53 -22.85 17.85
CA LEU A 42 -26.48 -23.41 18.81
C LEU A 42 -27.47 -22.36 19.30
N VAL A 43 -27.01 -21.17 19.67
CA VAL A 43 -27.88 -20.06 20.11
C VAL A 43 -28.84 -19.65 18.99
N VAL A 44 -28.36 -19.50 17.74
CA VAL A 44 -29.21 -19.21 16.58
C VAL A 44 -30.21 -20.35 16.33
N PHE A 45 -29.77 -21.61 16.44
CA PHE A 45 -30.66 -22.77 16.28
C PHE A 45 -31.77 -22.76 17.34
N VAL A 46 -31.43 -22.58 18.62
CA VAL A 46 -32.42 -22.51 19.72
C VAL A 46 -33.37 -21.31 19.50
N ALA A 47 -32.87 -20.17 19.06
CA ALA A 47 -33.70 -19.01 18.75
C ALA A 47 -34.71 -19.27 17.61
N LEU A 48 -34.28 -19.93 16.53
CA LEU A 48 -35.15 -20.24 15.38
C LEU A 48 -36.20 -21.30 15.73
N PHE A 49 -35.81 -22.34 16.47
CA PHE A 49 -36.65 -23.44 16.83
C PHE A 49 -37.27 -23.32 18.24
N ALA A 50 -37.23 -22.15 18.86
CA ALA A 50 -37.81 -21.88 20.17
C ALA A 50 -39.27 -22.38 20.32
N PRO A 51 -40.18 -22.20 19.32
CA PRO A 51 -41.55 -22.69 19.44
C PRO A 51 -41.69 -24.23 19.53
N LEU A 52 -40.65 -24.97 19.10
CA LEU A 52 -40.62 -26.45 19.13
C LEU A 52 -39.82 -26.98 20.31
N LEU A 53 -38.86 -26.21 20.82
CA LEU A 53 -37.92 -26.62 21.84
C LEU A 53 -38.31 -26.15 23.25
N ALA A 54 -39.10 -25.10 23.36
CA ALA A 54 -39.51 -24.56 24.66
C ALA A 54 -40.45 -25.54 25.37
N PRO A 55 -40.14 -25.91 26.62
CA PRO A 55 -40.98 -26.86 27.38
C PRO A 55 -42.33 -26.28 27.77
N HIS A 56 -42.43 -24.92 27.93
CA HIS A 56 -43.64 -24.23 28.33
C HIS A 56 -43.90 -23.02 27.44
N ASP A 57 -45.16 -22.52 27.45
CA ASP A 57 -45.44 -21.20 26.82
C ASP A 57 -44.74 -20.11 27.63
N PRO A 58 -43.95 -19.24 26.98
CA PRO A 58 -43.21 -18.17 27.65
C PRO A 58 -44.12 -17.12 28.32
N LEU A 59 -45.40 -17.11 28.03
CA LEU A 59 -46.40 -16.19 28.57
C LEU A 59 -47.30 -16.84 29.64
N ASP A 60 -47.29 -18.15 29.75
CA ASP A 60 -48.09 -18.87 30.73
C ASP A 60 -47.66 -18.52 32.15
N GLN A 61 -48.62 -18.05 32.97
CA GLN A 61 -48.37 -17.65 34.34
C GLN A 61 -48.95 -18.71 35.28
N GLN A 62 -48.08 -19.48 35.89
CA GLN A 62 -48.44 -20.51 36.87
C GLN A 62 -47.79 -20.17 38.23
N PRO A 63 -48.35 -19.24 38.99
CA PRO A 63 -47.81 -18.87 40.28
C PRO A 63 -47.94 -20.05 41.25
N GLN A 64 -46.81 -20.57 41.73
CA GLN A 64 -46.80 -21.60 42.74
C GLN A 64 -47.36 -21.04 44.07
N ALA A 65 -48.34 -21.69 44.62
CA ALA A 65 -48.88 -21.35 45.91
C ALA A 65 -47.84 -21.50 47.01
N GLY A 66 -47.23 -20.37 47.43
CA GLY A 66 -46.28 -20.28 48.54
C GLY A 66 -44.81 -20.54 48.25
N GLY A 67 -44.39 -20.58 46.94
CA GLY A 67 -42.98 -20.79 46.56
C GLY A 67 -42.35 -19.65 45.78
N THR A 68 -41.01 -19.55 45.85
CA THR A 68 -40.20 -18.56 45.13
C THR A 68 -39.96 -18.92 43.66
N GLY A 69 -40.62 -19.97 43.12
CA GLY A 69 -40.38 -20.45 41.74
C GLY A 69 -38.96 -20.94 41.48
N ALA A 70 -38.33 -21.57 42.48
CA ALA A 70 -36.97 -22.09 42.38
C ALA A 70 -36.82 -23.17 41.30
N PRO A 71 -35.61 -23.35 40.73
CA PRO A 71 -35.34 -24.44 39.78
C PRO A 71 -35.82 -25.80 40.27
N SER A 72 -36.57 -26.51 39.41
CA SER A 72 -37.18 -27.79 39.69
C SER A 72 -37.11 -28.72 38.47
N ALA A 73 -37.56 -29.99 38.61
CA ALA A 73 -37.62 -30.92 37.49
C ALA A 73 -38.60 -30.48 36.39
N GLU A 74 -39.61 -29.70 36.73
CA GLU A 74 -40.61 -29.14 35.83
C GLU A 74 -40.13 -27.80 35.20
N HIS A 75 -39.48 -26.95 36.02
CA HIS A 75 -38.90 -25.68 35.60
C HIS A 75 -37.39 -25.66 35.83
N TRP A 76 -36.61 -26.12 34.85
CA TRP A 76 -35.14 -26.35 35.00
C TRP A 76 -34.36 -25.12 35.41
N MET A 77 -34.75 -23.95 34.94
CA MET A 77 -34.13 -22.64 35.32
C MET A 77 -35.00 -21.83 36.30
N GLY A 78 -36.07 -22.45 36.82
CA GLY A 78 -37.01 -21.79 37.71
C GLY A 78 -38.01 -20.90 36.96
N GLN A 79 -38.81 -20.17 37.76
CA GLN A 79 -39.83 -19.26 37.30
C GLN A 79 -39.48 -17.80 37.66
N ASP A 80 -40.04 -16.85 36.93
CA ASP A 80 -39.95 -15.42 37.25
C ASP A 80 -41.01 -15.01 38.30
N SER A 81 -41.04 -13.69 38.64
CA SER A 81 -41.98 -13.12 39.61
C SER A 81 -43.45 -13.28 39.27
N LEU A 82 -43.80 -13.59 38.02
CA LEU A 82 -45.14 -13.82 37.54
C LEU A 82 -45.44 -15.33 37.31
N GLY A 83 -44.54 -16.21 37.71
CA GLY A 83 -44.69 -17.64 37.55
C GLY A 83 -44.41 -18.17 36.12
N ARG A 84 -43.77 -17.39 35.27
CA ARG A 84 -43.43 -17.79 33.90
C ARG A 84 -42.12 -18.54 33.86
N ASP A 85 -42.01 -19.59 33.03
CA ASP A 85 -40.79 -20.40 32.89
C ASP A 85 -39.61 -19.62 32.27
N ILE A 86 -38.51 -19.52 33.02
CA ILE A 86 -37.31 -18.74 32.59
C ILE A 86 -36.63 -19.36 31.37
N LEU A 87 -36.53 -20.70 31.29
CA LEU A 87 -35.89 -21.38 30.16
C LEU A 87 -36.62 -21.07 28.85
N SER A 88 -37.96 -21.24 28.84
CA SER A 88 -38.77 -20.92 27.67
C SER A 88 -38.68 -19.46 27.27
N ARG A 89 -38.66 -18.53 28.24
CA ARG A 89 -38.48 -17.11 28.01
C ARG A 89 -37.10 -16.77 27.45
N LEU A 90 -36.04 -17.47 27.84
CA LEU A 90 -34.71 -17.30 27.29
C LEU A 90 -34.58 -17.79 25.84
N MET A 91 -35.24 -18.93 25.51
CA MET A 91 -35.27 -19.45 24.14
C MET A 91 -36.02 -18.48 23.20
N TYR A 92 -37.17 -17.98 23.58
CA TYR A 92 -37.93 -17.00 22.82
C TYR A 92 -37.24 -15.64 22.82
N GLY A 93 -36.64 -15.22 23.95
CA GLY A 93 -35.90 -13.97 24.10
C GLY A 93 -34.68 -13.91 23.20
N ALA A 94 -34.02 -15.05 22.93
CA ALA A 94 -32.90 -15.12 21.97
C ALA A 94 -33.29 -14.58 20.58
N ARG A 95 -34.52 -14.80 20.12
CA ARG A 95 -35.01 -14.31 18.82
C ARG A 95 -34.96 -12.78 18.75
N TRP A 96 -35.48 -12.09 19.78
CA TRP A 96 -35.55 -10.65 19.81
C TRP A 96 -34.19 -10.01 20.11
N SER A 97 -33.42 -10.56 21.06
CA SER A 97 -32.09 -10.03 21.36
C SER A 97 -31.14 -10.16 20.16
N LEU A 98 -31.17 -11.29 19.42
CA LEU A 98 -30.38 -11.45 18.20
C LEU A 98 -30.92 -10.59 17.04
N ALA A 99 -32.25 -10.50 16.87
CA ALA A 99 -32.85 -9.68 15.82
C ALA A 99 -32.53 -8.19 16.02
N ILE A 100 -32.57 -7.68 17.25
CA ILE A 100 -32.21 -6.31 17.58
C ILE A 100 -30.72 -6.09 17.35
N GLY A 101 -29.86 -6.96 17.88
CA GLY A 101 -28.41 -6.84 17.72
C GLY A 101 -27.96 -6.84 16.27
N LEU A 102 -28.43 -7.82 15.48
CA LEU A 102 -28.12 -7.94 14.06
C LEU A 102 -28.77 -6.80 13.25
N GLY A 103 -30.04 -6.47 13.51
CA GLY A 103 -30.77 -5.44 12.79
C GLY A 103 -30.18 -4.05 13.02
N ALA A 104 -29.85 -3.71 14.26
CA ALA A 104 -29.19 -2.44 14.60
C ALA A 104 -27.82 -2.32 13.96
N THR A 105 -27.00 -3.37 14.07
CA THR A 105 -25.65 -3.37 13.47
C THR A 105 -25.71 -3.31 11.94
N LEU A 106 -26.63 -4.03 11.30
CA LEU A 106 -26.80 -3.98 9.84
C LEU A 106 -27.22 -2.57 9.36
N LEU A 107 -28.18 -1.97 10.05
CA LEU A 107 -28.62 -0.62 9.72
C LEU A 107 -27.49 0.41 9.95
N ALA A 108 -26.76 0.28 11.06
CA ALA A 108 -25.60 1.12 11.35
C ALA A 108 -24.46 0.90 10.33
N LEU A 109 -24.25 -0.34 9.86
CA LEU A 109 -23.29 -0.64 8.81
C LEU A 109 -23.65 0.05 7.49
N VAL A 110 -24.90 -0.02 7.07
CA VAL A 110 -25.35 0.65 5.83
C VAL A 110 -25.16 2.16 5.93
N ALA A 111 -25.61 2.78 7.02
CA ALA A 111 -25.47 4.22 7.24
C ALA A 111 -23.98 4.62 7.38
N GLY A 112 -23.22 3.89 8.20
CA GLY A 112 -21.81 4.13 8.44
C GLY A 112 -20.94 3.91 7.19
N ALA A 113 -21.26 2.90 6.36
CA ALA A 113 -20.57 2.67 5.09
C ALA A 113 -20.78 3.84 4.11
N VAL A 114 -21.99 4.36 4.00
CA VAL A 114 -22.27 5.52 3.14
C VAL A 114 -21.56 6.77 3.67
N ILE A 115 -21.70 7.09 4.95
CA ILE A 115 -21.10 8.28 5.56
C ILE A 115 -19.56 8.18 5.50
N GLY A 116 -18.97 7.05 5.89
CA GLY A 116 -17.53 6.84 5.89
C GLY A 116 -16.92 6.89 4.49
N ALA A 117 -17.56 6.25 3.50
CA ALA A 117 -17.10 6.30 2.11
C ALA A 117 -17.20 7.72 1.51
N VAL A 118 -18.28 8.45 1.79
CA VAL A 118 -18.44 9.85 1.35
C VAL A 118 -17.39 10.74 2.01
N ALA A 119 -17.16 10.61 3.31
CA ALA A 119 -16.14 11.36 4.03
C ALA A 119 -14.74 11.12 3.44
N ALA A 120 -14.35 9.84 3.25
CA ALA A 120 -13.04 9.45 2.72
C ALA A 120 -12.75 9.98 1.30
N THR A 121 -13.77 10.14 0.47
CA THR A 121 -13.60 10.48 -0.96
C THR A 121 -13.96 11.90 -1.32
N SER A 122 -14.51 12.66 -0.37
CA SER A 122 -14.92 14.05 -0.56
C SER A 122 -13.79 15.05 -0.30
N ARG A 123 -14.11 16.35 -0.46
CA ARG A 123 -13.21 17.43 -0.10
C ARG A 123 -13.02 17.50 1.42
N LYS A 124 -11.88 18.01 1.89
CA LYS A 124 -11.53 18.13 3.32
C LYS A 124 -12.64 18.77 4.17
N ALA A 125 -13.29 19.81 3.68
CA ALA A 125 -14.38 20.47 4.39
C ALA A 125 -15.61 19.55 4.63
N VAL A 126 -15.98 18.70 3.65
CA VAL A 126 -17.07 17.74 3.81
C VAL A 126 -16.69 16.62 4.78
N ASP A 127 -15.46 16.11 4.68
CA ASP A 127 -14.92 15.12 5.59
C ASP A 127 -14.93 15.64 7.03
N GLU A 128 -14.37 16.82 7.28
CA GLU A 128 -14.34 17.44 8.61
C GLU A 128 -15.74 17.69 9.16
N THR A 129 -16.67 18.22 8.34
CA THR A 129 -18.06 18.47 8.78
C THR A 129 -18.77 17.18 9.18
N LEU A 130 -18.68 16.12 8.34
CA LEU A 130 -19.30 14.83 8.65
C LEU A 130 -18.73 14.23 9.94
N MET A 131 -17.38 14.25 10.09
CA MET A 131 -16.76 13.73 11.32
C MET A 131 -17.17 14.53 12.56
N ARG A 132 -17.27 15.86 12.48
CA ARG A 132 -17.76 16.70 13.60
C ARG A 132 -19.22 16.42 13.95
N CYS A 133 -20.09 16.20 12.97
CA CYS A 133 -21.47 15.78 13.25
C CYS A 133 -21.52 14.45 14.01
N LEU A 134 -20.68 13.48 13.63
CA LEU A 134 -20.58 12.20 14.35
C LEU A 134 -19.98 12.37 15.75
N ASP A 135 -19.02 13.29 15.93
CA ASP A 135 -18.44 13.63 17.24
C ASP A 135 -19.51 14.16 18.20
N VAL A 136 -20.43 15.01 17.72
CA VAL A 136 -21.55 15.52 18.52
C VAL A 136 -22.44 14.38 19.04
N VAL A 137 -22.77 13.40 18.18
CA VAL A 137 -23.56 12.24 18.61
C VAL A 137 -22.84 11.45 19.72
N MET A 138 -21.52 11.25 19.56
CA MET A 138 -20.71 10.50 20.53
C MET A 138 -20.44 11.26 21.84
N ALA A 139 -20.65 12.57 21.87
CA ALA A 139 -20.49 13.37 23.09
C ALA A 139 -21.61 13.10 24.11
N PHE A 140 -22.75 12.56 23.70
CA PHE A 140 -23.83 12.20 24.60
C PHE A 140 -23.63 10.80 25.19
N PRO A 141 -23.98 10.60 26.49
CA PRO A 141 -24.03 9.25 27.07
C PRO A 141 -25.00 8.36 26.28
N GLY A 142 -24.46 7.30 25.63
CA GLY A 142 -25.22 6.49 24.68
C GLY A 142 -26.54 5.94 25.23
N ILE A 143 -26.51 5.36 26.45
CA ILE A 143 -27.72 4.79 27.10
C ILE A 143 -28.76 5.88 27.35
N ALA A 144 -28.35 7.06 27.80
CA ALA A 144 -29.27 8.16 28.06
C ALA A 144 -29.90 8.67 26.75
N LEU A 145 -29.13 8.84 25.69
CA LEU A 145 -29.62 9.26 24.39
C LEU A 145 -30.58 8.23 23.78
N ALA A 146 -30.28 6.94 23.86
CA ALA A 146 -31.16 5.89 23.40
C ALA A 146 -32.48 5.86 24.18
N ALA A 147 -32.41 5.98 25.52
CA ALA A 147 -33.61 6.02 26.36
C ALA A 147 -34.51 7.22 26.01
N VAL A 148 -33.95 8.40 25.73
CA VAL A 148 -34.71 9.58 25.26
C VAL A 148 -35.34 9.31 23.89
N LEU A 149 -34.59 8.71 22.93
CA LEU A 149 -35.15 8.38 21.62
C LEU A 149 -36.35 7.40 21.74
N VAL A 150 -36.18 6.36 22.56
CA VAL A 150 -37.28 5.39 22.80
C VAL A 150 -38.46 6.04 23.52
N ALA A 151 -38.23 6.97 24.46
CA ALA A 151 -39.31 7.68 25.16
C ALA A 151 -40.09 8.60 24.21
N VAL A 152 -39.41 9.28 23.29
CA VAL A 152 -40.02 10.23 22.35
C VAL A 152 -40.77 9.51 21.21
N PHE A 153 -40.14 8.48 20.61
CA PHE A 153 -40.68 7.81 19.42
C PHE A 153 -41.51 6.55 19.75
N GLY A 154 -41.55 6.18 21.01
CA GLY A 154 -42.28 4.99 21.47
C GLY A 154 -41.40 3.73 21.60
N GLY A 155 -41.79 2.79 22.47
CA GLY A 155 -41.03 1.59 22.81
C GLY A 155 -41.27 0.40 21.89
N GLY A 156 -41.29 0.58 20.58
CA GLY A 156 -41.38 -0.52 19.62
C GLY A 156 -40.02 -1.08 19.23
N ILE A 157 -39.98 -2.36 18.82
CA ILE A 157 -38.71 -3.04 18.40
C ILE A 157 -38.02 -2.29 17.26
N ALA A 158 -38.78 -1.76 16.29
CA ALA A 158 -38.22 -0.99 15.18
C ALA A 158 -37.57 0.33 15.68
N VAL A 159 -38.16 1.00 16.65
CA VAL A 159 -37.59 2.22 17.24
C VAL A 159 -36.32 1.89 18.01
N LEU A 160 -36.29 0.76 18.72
CA LEU A 160 -35.14 0.31 19.46
C LEU A 160 -33.96 -0.03 18.50
N ILE A 161 -34.25 -0.73 17.40
CA ILE A 161 -33.25 -1.01 16.35
C ILE A 161 -32.71 0.30 15.77
N CYS A 162 -33.58 1.27 15.43
CA CYS A 162 -33.16 2.56 14.88
C CYS A 162 -32.34 3.40 15.89
N ALA A 163 -32.73 3.41 17.17
CA ALA A 163 -32.01 4.14 18.20
C ALA A 163 -30.61 3.57 18.43
N ILE A 164 -30.48 2.26 18.54
CA ILE A 164 -29.16 1.59 18.67
C ILE A 164 -28.33 1.79 17.40
N ALA A 165 -28.94 1.64 16.21
CA ALA A 165 -28.26 1.86 14.94
C ALA A 165 -27.72 3.29 14.80
N PHE A 166 -28.49 4.29 15.23
CA PHE A 166 -28.05 5.68 15.22
C PHE A 166 -26.80 5.90 16.07
N LEU A 167 -26.74 5.29 17.25
CA LEU A 167 -25.58 5.38 18.15
C LEU A 167 -24.36 4.61 17.65
N PHE A 168 -24.56 3.52 16.92
CA PHE A 168 -23.47 2.67 16.40
C PHE A 168 -22.98 3.12 15.03
N THR A 169 -23.70 4.00 14.35
CA THR A 169 -23.27 4.58 13.06
C THR A 169 -21.94 5.33 13.14
N PRO A 170 -21.65 6.19 14.14
CA PRO A 170 -20.38 6.92 14.22
C PRO A 170 -19.14 6.02 14.31
N PRO A 171 -19.02 5.03 15.21
CA PRO A 171 -17.84 4.16 15.25
C PRO A 171 -17.67 3.37 13.95
N ILE A 172 -18.74 2.85 13.36
CA ILE A 172 -18.68 2.12 12.08
C ILE A 172 -18.25 3.07 10.95
N ALA A 173 -18.78 4.29 10.87
CA ALA A 173 -18.40 5.27 9.85
C ALA A 173 -16.91 5.64 9.91
N ARG A 174 -16.33 5.75 11.12
CA ARG A 174 -14.89 6.01 11.31
C ARG A 174 -14.04 4.84 10.83
N VAL A 175 -14.42 3.61 11.16
CA VAL A 175 -13.71 2.40 10.70
C VAL A 175 -13.78 2.28 9.17
N VAL A 176 -14.96 2.48 8.58
CA VAL A 176 -15.14 2.48 7.13
C VAL A 176 -14.29 3.59 6.48
N ARG A 177 -14.32 4.82 7.03
CA ARG A 177 -13.52 5.93 6.51
C ARG A 177 -12.02 5.61 6.51
N ALA A 178 -11.49 5.06 7.60
CA ALA A 178 -10.09 4.70 7.72
C ALA A 178 -9.68 3.65 6.67
N ASN A 179 -10.44 2.56 6.56
CA ASN A 179 -10.18 1.50 5.59
C ASN A 179 -10.33 2.00 4.13
N VAL A 180 -11.32 2.85 3.85
CA VAL A 180 -11.49 3.43 2.51
C VAL A 180 -10.34 4.37 2.17
N LEU A 181 -9.83 5.19 3.09
CA LEU A 181 -8.69 6.08 2.86
C LEU A 181 -7.42 5.28 2.56
N ASP A 182 -7.17 4.20 3.29
CA ASP A 182 -6.06 3.30 3.07
C ASP A 182 -6.12 2.70 1.67
N GLN A 183 -7.20 2.03 1.33
CA GLN A 183 -7.39 1.42 0.01
C GLN A 183 -7.46 2.43 -1.15
N TYR A 184 -7.86 3.67 -0.88
CA TYR A 184 -7.95 4.72 -1.89
C TYR A 184 -6.60 5.30 -2.29
N GLY A 185 -5.56 5.04 -1.49
CA GLY A 185 -4.15 5.34 -1.78
C GLY A 185 -3.46 4.32 -2.68
N GLU A 186 -3.98 3.11 -2.81
CA GLU A 186 -3.38 2.00 -3.54
C GLU A 186 -3.33 2.21 -5.06
N ASP A 187 -2.30 1.66 -5.70
CA ASP A 187 -2.03 1.83 -7.14
C ASP A 187 -3.14 1.29 -8.04
N TYR A 188 -3.84 0.23 -7.64
CA TYR A 188 -4.97 -0.28 -8.41
C TYR A 188 -6.14 0.73 -8.50
N VAL A 189 -6.32 1.58 -7.47
CA VAL A 189 -7.30 2.67 -7.51
C VAL A 189 -6.83 3.77 -8.44
N VAL A 190 -5.53 4.08 -8.42
CA VAL A 190 -4.91 5.06 -9.33
C VAL A 190 -5.04 4.57 -10.76
N ALA A 191 -4.76 3.29 -11.04
CA ALA A 191 -4.94 2.67 -12.36
C ALA A 191 -6.39 2.79 -12.86
N GLU A 192 -7.40 2.54 -12.00
CA GLU A 192 -8.81 2.69 -12.36
C GLU A 192 -9.19 4.14 -12.69
N ARG A 193 -8.56 5.12 -12.03
CA ARG A 193 -8.76 6.55 -12.36
C ARG A 193 -8.17 6.89 -13.73
N ILE A 194 -6.99 6.36 -14.07
CA ILE A 194 -6.36 6.54 -15.39
C ILE A 194 -7.27 6.03 -16.49
N ILE A 195 -7.85 4.85 -16.31
CA ILE A 195 -8.78 4.24 -17.28
C ILE A 195 -10.11 5.03 -17.34
N GLY A 196 -10.31 6.05 -16.51
CA GLY A 196 -11.48 6.93 -16.53
C GLY A 196 -12.67 6.44 -15.69
N ALA A 197 -12.45 5.58 -14.70
CA ALA A 197 -13.50 5.15 -13.78
C ALA A 197 -14.01 6.30 -12.90
N ARG A 198 -15.33 6.33 -12.67
CA ARG A 198 -15.97 7.31 -11.75
C ARG A 198 -15.79 6.85 -10.31
N THR A 199 -15.65 7.81 -9.37
CA THR A 199 -15.50 7.54 -7.93
C THR A 199 -16.50 6.52 -7.36
N PRO A 200 -17.84 6.61 -7.60
CA PRO A 200 -18.78 5.62 -7.08
C PRO A 200 -18.52 4.20 -7.60
N HIS A 201 -18.08 4.07 -8.85
CA HIS A 201 -17.73 2.77 -9.42
C HIS A 201 -16.49 2.17 -8.75
N ILE A 202 -15.47 3.00 -8.51
CA ILE A 202 -14.24 2.58 -7.82
C ILE A 202 -14.59 2.11 -6.40
N ILE A 203 -15.40 2.89 -5.65
CA ILE A 203 -15.78 2.54 -4.28
C ILE A 203 -16.53 1.21 -4.26
N VAL A 204 -17.62 1.08 -5.00
CA VAL A 204 -18.50 -0.10 -4.90
C VAL A 204 -17.86 -1.36 -5.48
N ARG A 205 -17.07 -1.23 -6.55
CA ARG A 205 -16.55 -2.39 -7.28
C ARG A 205 -15.17 -2.84 -6.87
N HIS A 206 -14.35 -1.93 -6.37
CA HIS A 206 -12.95 -2.20 -6.07
C HIS A 206 -12.64 -2.04 -4.58
N VAL A 207 -12.95 -0.89 -4.00
CA VAL A 207 -12.59 -0.56 -2.61
C VAL A 207 -13.46 -1.33 -1.61
N ALA A 208 -14.78 -1.36 -1.79
CA ALA A 208 -15.69 -2.00 -0.83
C ALA A 208 -15.41 -3.50 -0.67
N VAL A 209 -14.99 -4.18 -1.73
CA VAL A 209 -14.68 -5.63 -1.66
C VAL A 209 -13.43 -5.88 -0.81
N ASN A 210 -12.41 -5.02 -0.92
CA ASN A 210 -11.17 -5.13 -0.15
C ASN A 210 -11.34 -4.66 1.31
N CYS A 211 -12.23 -3.68 1.56
CA CYS A 211 -12.57 -3.20 2.89
C CYS A 211 -13.57 -4.11 3.63
N ALA A 212 -14.25 -5.03 2.94
CA ALA A 212 -15.33 -5.82 3.54
C ALA A 212 -14.86 -6.67 4.73
N ALA A 213 -13.68 -7.29 4.63
CA ALA A 213 -13.13 -8.16 5.66
C ALA A 213 -12.96 -7.44 7.02
N PRO A 214 -12.15 -6.39 7.14
CA PRO A 214 -11.95 -5.71 8.43
C PRO A 214 -13.24 -5.05 8.95
N ILE A 215 -14.11 -4.56 8.05
CA ILE A 215 -15.39 -3.96 8.46
C ILE A 215 -16.34 -5.02 9.03
N LEU A 216 -16.46 -6.21 8.40
CA LEU A 216 -17.33 -7.27 8.91
C LEU A 216 -16.83 -7.84 10.24
N VAL A 217 -15.51 -7.98 10.42
CA VAL A 217 -14.92 -8.35 11.72
C VAL A 217 -15.33 -7.35 12.80
N PHE A 218 -15.18 -6.05 12.53
CA PHE A 218 -15.62 -5.00 13.46
C PHE A 218 -17.12 -5.07 13.75
N CYS A 219 -17.96 -5.30 12.73
CA CYS A 219 -19.41 -5.45 12.92
C CYS A 219 -19.80 -6.65 13.78
N THR A 220 -19.00 -7.74 13.78
CA THR A 220 -19.27 -8.90 14.66
C THR A 220 -19.16 -8.50 16.14
N VAL A 221 -18.16 -7.67 16.49
CA VAL A 221 -18.04 -7.10 17.85
C VAL A 221 -19.24 -6.18 18.15
N GLN A 222 -19.63 -5.37 17.18
CA GLN A 222 -20.77 -4.44 17.35
C GLN A 222 -22.10 -5.18 17.58
N VAL A 223 -22.31 -6.39 17.03
CA VAL A 223 -23.48 -7.21 17.34
C VAL A 223 -23.48 -7.62 18.81
N ALA A 224 -22.32 -8.04 19.35
CA ALA A 224 -22.18 -8.39 20.75
C ALA A 224 -22.49 -7.20 21.68
N GLU A 225 -21.92 -6.04 21.34
CA GLU A 225 -22.18 -4.78 22.06
C GLU A 225 -23.65 -4.36 21.99
N ALA A 226 -24.32 -4.53 20.83
CA ALA A 226 -25.73 -4.18 20.65
C ALA A 226 -26.66 -5.04 21.52
N ILE A 227 -26.35 -6.33 21.70
CA ILE A 227 -27.09 -7.23 22.59
C ILE A 227 -26.97 -6.75 24.04
N VAL A 228 -25.76 -6.41 24.50
CA VAL A 228 -25.53 -5.88 25.86
C VAL A 228 -26.22 -4.52 26.04
N PHE A 229 -26.17 -3.68 25.02
CA PHE A 229 -26.78 -2.36 25.04
C PHE A 229 -28.31 -2.44 25.12
N GLU A 230 -28.95 -3.34 24.34
CA GLU A 230 -30.37 -3.65 24.43
C GLU A 230 -30.76 -4.11 25.83
N ALA A 231 -29.98 -5.02 26.42
CA ALA A 231 -30.26 -5.49 27.76
C ALA A 231 -30.13 -4.38 28.81
N SER A 232 -29.19 -3.46 28.66
CA SER A 232 -29.04 -2.29 29.53
C SER A 232 -30.27 -1.36 29.42
N LEU A 233 -30.77 -1.12 28.18
CA LEU A 233 -32.01 -0.37 27.97
C LEU A 233 -33.23 -1.07 28.58
N SER A 234 -33.34 -2.38 28.42
CA SER A 234 -34.40 -3.19 29.01
C SER A 234 -34.38 -3.11 30.53
N PHE A 235 -33.18 -3.13 31.14
CA PHE A 235 -33.01 -3.04 32.60
C PHE A 235 -33.52 -1.72 33.19
N ILE A 236 -33.38 -0.61 32.46
CA ILE A 236 -33.93 0.70 32.87
C ILE A 236 -35.38 0.94 32.41
N GLY A 237 -36.04 -0.08 31.80
CA GLY A 237 -37.43 -0.02 31.34
C GLY A 237 -37.61 0.60 29.96
N ALA A 238 -36.55 0.88 29.21
CA ALA A 238 -36.59 1.45 27.85
C ALA A 238 -36.34 0.36 26.75
N GLY A 239 -36.44 -0.91 27.08
CA GLY A 239 -36.20 -2.05 26.17
C GLY A 239 -37.47 -2.61 25.52
N VAL A 240 -37.43 -3.92 25.23
CA VAL A 240 -38.53 -4.68 24.63
C VAL A 240 -39.74 -4.70 25.59
N ARG A 241 -40.89 -4.32 25.07
CA ARG A 241 -42.14 -4.24 25.85
C ARG A 241 -42.80 -5.62 25.94
N PRO A 242 -43.45 -5.95 27.08
CA PRO A 242 -44.36 -7.10 27.17
C PRO A 242 -45.41 -7.07 26.04
N PRO A 243 -45.83 -8.25 25.52
CA PRO A 243 -45.57 -9.58 26.05
C PRO A 243 -44.29 -10.24 25.57
N ASP A 244 -43.60 -9.67 24.59
CA ASP A 244 -42.39 -10.26 23.98
C ASP A 244 -41.22 -10.31 24.98
N PRO A 245 -40.58 -11.51 25.22
CA PRO A 245 -39.37 -11.59 26.02
C PRO A 245 -38.13 -11.22 25.21
N SER A 246 -37.16 -10.53 25.85
CA SER A 246 -35.76 -10.46 25.43
C SER A 246 -34.86 -10.89 26.59
N TRP A 247 -33.60 -11.20 26.35
CA TRP A 247 -32.69 -11.52 27.45
C TRP A 247 -32.58 -10.38 28.47
N GLY A 248 -32.59 -9.17 28.00
CA GLY A 248 -32.57 -7.97 28.86
C GLY A 248 -33.85 -7.80 29.66
N SER A 249 -35.02 -8.05 29.09
CA SER A 249 -36.31 -7.97 29.83
C SER A 249 -36.43 -9.08 30.88
N VAL A 250 -35.91 -10.30 30.61
CA VAL A 250 -35.89 -11.39 31.60
C VAL A 250 -34.99 -11.04 32.79
N ILE A 251 -33.81 -10.42 32.57
CA ILE A 251 -32.94 -9.91 33.63
C ILE A 251 -33.64 -8.78 34.42
N ALA A 252 -34.30 -7.87 33.74
CA ALA A 252 -35.01 -6.76 34.36
C ALA A 252 -36.17 -7.23 35.26
N ASP A 253 -36.95 -8.24 34.81
CA ASP A 253 -38.01 -8.85 35.60
C ASP A 253 -37.47 -9.60 36.84
N GLY A 254 -36.26 -10.20 36.70
CA GLY A 254 -35.60 -10.93 37.79
C GLY A 254 -34.99 -10.06 38.89
N LYS A 255 -34.75 -8.75 38.65
CA LYS A 255 -34.02 -7.89 39.61
C LYS A 255 -34.64 -7.84 41.01
N ASN A 256 -35.96 -7.82 41.11
CA ASN A 256 -36.66 -7.77 42.40
C ASN A 256 -36.65 -9.12 43.10
N MET A 257 -36.54 -10.20 42.35
CA MET A 257 -36.49 -11.57 42.90
C MET A 257 -35.16 -11.83 43.65
N VAL A 258 -34.09 -11.20 43.24
CA VAL A 258 -32.78 -11.33 43.92
C VAL A 258 -32.86 -10.93 45.39
N LEU A 259 -33.67 -9.92 45.71
CA LEU A 259 -33.86 -9.43 47.09
C LEU A 259 -34.58 -10.46 48.00
N ILE A 260 -35.31 -11.37 47.40
CA ILE A 260 -36.04 -12.44 48.11
C ILE A 260 -35.42 -13.84 47.90
N GLY A 261 -34.17 -13.88 47.45
CA GLY A 261 -33.38 -15.10 47.27
C GLY A 261 -33.52 -15.78 45.89
N GLY A 262 -34.27 -15.21 44.95
CA GLY A 262 -34.51 -15.75 43.61
C GLY A 262 -33.39 -15.39 42.59
N TRP A 263 -32.16 -15.77 42.92
CA TRP A 263 -30.95 -15.42 42.13
C TRP A 263 -30.96 -15.99 40.70
N TRP A 264 -31.62 -17.09 40.45
CA TRP A 264 -31.68 -17.79 39.15
C TRP A 264 -32.29 -16.94 38.05
N ALA A 265 -33.25 -16.08 38.37
CA ALA A 265 -33.93 -15.20 37.42
C ALA A 265 -33.01 -14.13 36.77
N THR A 266 -31.84 -13.87 37.37
CA THR A 266 -30.82 -12.95 36.82
C THR A 266 -29.53 -13.67 36.38
N VAL A 267 -29.14 -14.73 37.11
CA VAL A 267 -27.87 -15.43 36.83
C VAL A 267 -27.94 -16.22 35.53
N PHE A 268 -29.00 -16.98 35.26
CA PHE A 268 -29.10 -17.78 34.02
C PHE A 268 -29.18 -16.93 32.77
N PRO A 269 -30.00 -15.87 32.68
CA PRO A 269 -29.97 -14.94 31.54
C PRO A 269 -28.62 -14.25 31.36
N GLY A 270 -28.02 -13.79 32.48
CA GLY A 270 -26.69 -13.13 32.44
C GLY A 270 -25.59 -14.07 31.95
N LEU A 271 -25.60 -15.36 32.36
CA LEU A 271 -24.66 -16.37 31.90
C LEU A 271 -24.82 -16.67 30.40
N LEU A 272 -26.08 -16.79 29.94
CA LEU A 272 -26.35 -17.00 28.51
C LEU A 272 -25.83 -15.83 27.64
N MET A 273 -26.06 -14.59 28.10
CA MET A 273 -25.52 -13.41 27.45
C MET A 273 -23.98 -13.42 27.45
N LEU A 274 -23.36 -13.69 28.60
CA LEU A 274 -21.91 -13.77 28.73
C LEU A 274 -21.32 -14.77 27.73
N ILE A 275 -21.86 -15.98 27.66
CA ILE A 275 -21.39 -17.04 26.75
C ILE A 275 -21.57 -16.61 25.29
N THR A 276 -22.69 -15.97 24.95
CA THR A 276 -22.98 -15.55 23.59
C THR A 276 -22.07 -14.42 23.15
N VAL A 277 -21.88 -13.40 24.00
CA VAL A 277 -21.01 -12.25 23.75
C VAL A 277 -19.54 -12.70 23.65
N LEU A 278 -19.10 -13.57 24.56
CA LEU A 278 -17.75 -14.14 24.50
C LEU A 278 -17.53 -14.93 23.20
N ALA A 279 -18.51 -15.76 22.81
CA ALA A 279 -18.43 -16.53 21.57
C ALA A 279 -18.37 -15.62 20.32
N LEU A 280 -19.14 -14.53 20.28
CA LEU A 280 -19.07 -13.54 19.18
C LEU A 280 -17.71 -12.84 19.11
N ASN A 281 -17.13 -12.46 20.25
CA ASN A 281 -15.80 -11.83 20.29
C ASN A 281 -14.69 -12.78 19.85
N VAL A 282 -14.68 -14.02 20.37
CA VAL A 282 -13.72 -15.06 19.95
C VAL A 282 -13.86 -15.39 18.45
N LEU A 283 -15.09 -15.40 17.94
CA LEU A 283 -15.33 -15.58 16.51
C LEU A 283 -14.75 -14.44 15.68
N SER A 284 -14.90 -13.20 16.14
CA SER A 284 -14.34 -11.99 15.50
C SER A 284 -12.82 -12.07 15.37
N GLU A 285 -12.11 -12.43 16.47
CA GLU A 285 -10.65 -12.63 16.47
C GLU A 285 -10.23 -13.72 15.51
N GLY A 286 -10.87 -14.89 15.55
CA GLY A 286 -10.53 -16.02 14.69
C GLY A 286 -10.77 -15.78 13.20
N VAL A 287 -11.77 -14.98 12.85
CA VAL A 287 -12.01 -14.53 11.47
C VAL A 287 -10.95 -13.50 11.06
N SER A 288 -10.56 -12.58 11.94
CA SER A 288 -9.48 -11.62 11.70
C SER A 288 -8.18 -12.35 11.38
N ASP A 289 -7.77 -13.32 12.20
CA ASP A 289 -6.54 -14.09 12.01
C ASP A 289 -6.56 -14.92 10.72
N ALA A 290 -7.70 -15.50 10.38
CA ALA A 290 -7.85 -16.28 9.15
C ALA A 290 -7.80 -15.43 7.86
N TRP A 291 -8.13 -14.14 7.96
CA TRP A 291 -8.08 -13.19 6.84
C TRP A 291 -6.80 -12.36 6.83
N ALA A 292 -6.12 -12.21 7.95
CA ALA A 292 -4.76 -11.68 8.07
C ALA A 292 -3.68 -12.68 7.63
N ALA A 293 -4.02 -13.71 6.83
CA ALA A 293 -3.07 -14.69 6.32
C ALA A 293 -1.85 -14.01 5.67
N PRO A 294 -0.63 -14.50 5.93
CA PRO A 294 0.61 -13.74 5.88
C PRO A 294 0.98 -13.34 4.46
N SER A 295 0.86 -12.07 4.14
CA SER A 295 1.51 -11.44 2.99
C SER A 295 2.86 -10.82 3.35
N THR A 296 3.28 -10.93 4.58
CA THR A 296 4.62 -10.50 5.00
C THR A 296 5.30 -11.59 5.78
N ARG A 297 6.12 -12.40 5.11
CA ARG A 297 7.30 -12.89 5.76
C ARG A 297 8.11 -11.66 6.09
N ASP A 298 8.16 -11.31 7.36
CA ASP A 298 9.21 -10.46 7.91
C ASP A 298 10.54 -11.08 7.51
N VAL A 299 11.11 -10.52 6.46
CA VAL A 299 12.55 -10.60 6.27
C VAL A 299 13.11 -9.64 7.31
N THR A 300 13.19 -10.10 8.54
CA THR A 300 14.13 -9.55 9.50
C THR A 300 15.49 -9.81 8.91
N GLY A 301 15.93 -8.82 8.14
CA GLY A 301 17.31 -8.72 7.71
C GLY A 301 18.16 -8.69 8.96
N THR A 302 18.83 -9.79 9.25
CA THR A 302 19.96 -9.80 10.13
C THR A 302 20.89 -8.67 9.70
N ASP A 303 20.93 -7.61 10.50
CA ASP A 303 22.01 -6.64 10.52
C ASP A 303 23.32 -7.39 10.78
N ARG A 304 23.94 -7.89 9.69
CA ARG A 304 25.34 -8.19 9.71
C ARG A 304 26.05 -6.86 9.52
N ALA A 305 26.69 -6.41 10.59
CA ALA A 305 27.70 -5.38 10.55
C ALA A 305 28.67 -5.70 9.39
N GLN A 306 28.43 -5.06 8.23
CA GLN A 306 29.38 -5.10 7.13
C GLN A 306 30.46 -4.07 7.42
N ASP A 307 31.69 -4.53 7.50
CA ASP A 307 32.91 -3.74 7.53
C ASP A 307 32.80 -2.55 6.56
N ARG A 308 32.80 -1.35 7.13
CA ARG A 308 32.75 -0.08 6.40
C ARG A 308 34.06 0.08 5.64
N LEU A 309 34.02 -0.12 4.35
CA LEU A 309 35.10 0.28 3.46
C LEU A 309 35.01 1.78 3.18
N GLU A 310 36.06 2.53 3.49
CA GLU A 310 36.16 3.97 3.36
C GLU A 310 36.11 4.39 1.89
N ALA A 311 35.05 5.09 1.50
CA ALA A 311 35.02 5.86 0.25
C ALA A 311 35.83 7.17 0.41
N PRO A 312 36.30 7.83 -0.68
CA PRO A 312 37.03 9.10 -0.57
C PRO A 312 36.20 10.15 0.19
N GLU A 313 36.84 10.90 1.09
CA GLU A 313 36.14 11.94 1.85
C GLU A 313 35.68 13.08 0.95
N PRO A 314 34.55 13.74 1.28
CA PRO A 314 34.14 14.96 0.59
C PRO A 314 35.26 16.01 0.63
N GLY A 315 35.58 16.63 -0.52
CA GLY A 315 36.67 17.59 -0.60
C GLY A 315 38.08 17.00 -0.72
N SER A 316 38.24 15.68 -0.88
CA SER A 316 39.55 15.01 -0.98
C SER A 316 40.32 15.29 -2.31
N GLY A 317 39.70 15.96 -3.27
CA GLY A 317 40.30 16.30 -4.56
C GLY A 317 40.54 15.13 -5.51
N ARG A 318 40.09 13.91 -5.17
CA ARG A 318 40.31 12.71 -5.99
C ARG A 318 39.11 12.39 -6.87
N VAL A 319 39.34 12.33 -8.18
CA VAL A 319 38.36 11.83 -9.15
C VAL A 319 38.34 10.32 -9.11
N LEU A 320 37.14 9.72 -9.12
CA LEU A 320 36.97 8.27 -9.16
C LEU A 320 37.39 7.73 -10.54
N GLU A 321 38.45 6.95 -10.61
CA GLU A 321 38.86 6.27 -11.84
C GLU A 321 37.99 5.03 -12.06
N LEU A 322 37.40 4.91 -13.25
CA LEU A 322 36.51 3.81 -13.64
C LEU A 322 37.11 3.02 -14.81
N PRO A 323 37.93 1.97 -14.53
CA PRO A 323 38.49 1.15 -15.59
C PRO A 323 37.39 0.35 -16.28
N GLY A 324 37.36 0.37 -17.63
CA GLY A 324 36.43 -0.43 -18.43
C GLY A 324 35.27 0.33 -19.07
N LEU A 325 35.05 1.63 -18.77
CA LEU A 325 34.01 2.46 -19.40
C LEU A 325 34.07 2.43 -20.93
N THR A 326 35.25 2.56 -21.52
CA THR A 326 35.46 2.52 -22.98
C THR A 326 35.00 1.20 -23.60
N ARG A 327 35.22 0.07 -22.93
CA ARG A 327 34.74 -1.25 -23.39
C ARG A 327 33.21 -1.35 -23.27
N ALA A 328 32.64 -0.85 -22.19
CA ALA A 328 31.19 -0.80 -22.00
C ALA A 328 30.53 0.08 -23.08
N ALA A 329 31.04 1.29 -23.28
CA ALA A 329 30.57 2.22 -24.30
C ALA A 329 30.67 1.64 -25.72
N HIS A 330 31.78 0.95 -26.05
CA HIS A 330 31.92 0.29 -27.34
C HIS A 330 30.86 -0.80 -27.57
N ARG A 331 30.55 -1.61 -26.54
CA ARG A 331 29.45 -2.58 -26.58
C ARG A 331 28.08 -1.90 -26.78
N LEU A 332 27.85 -0.79 -26.10
CA LEU A 332 26.61 -0.01 -26.24
C LEU A 332 26.50 0.60 -27.64
N ARG A 333 27.57 1.19 -28.18
CA ARG A 333 27.58 1.74 -29.56
C ARG A 333 27.36 0.67 -30.62
N SER A 334 27.87 -0.55 -30.45
CA SER A 334 27.62 -1.65 -31.40
C SER A 334 26.14 -2.10 -31.43
N ARG A 335 25.37 -1.79 -30.40
CA ARG A 335 23.93 -2.07 -30.28
C ARG A 335 23.07 -0.81 -30.44
N ALA A 336 23.70 0.38 -30.46
CA ALA A 336 23.00 1.65 -30.53
C ALA A 336 22.20 1.75 -31.82
N ARG A 337 20.97 2.23 -31.71
CA ARG A 337 20.11 2.57 -32.83
C ARG A 337 20.27 4.04 -33.14
N PRO A 338 20.08 4.45 -34.40
CA PRO A 338 19.99 5.87 -34.69
C PRO A 338 18.84 6.47 -33.89
N LEU A 339 19.09 7.60 -33.23
CA LEU A 339 18.05 8.31 -32.48
C LEU A 339 16.86 8.61 -33.41
N PRO A 340 15.64 8.36 -32.98
CA PRO A 340 14.47 8.69 -33.78
C PRO A 340 14.46 10.18 -34.11
N THR A 341 14.21 10.50 -35.39
CA THR A 341 14.08 11.88 -35.86
C THR A 341 12.60 12.25 -35.90
N GLY A 342 12.24 13.47 -35.53
CA GLY A 342 10.87 13.97 -35.56
C GLY A 342 10.47 14.81 -34.37
N THR A 343 9.21 15.27 -34.36
CA THR A 343 8.65 16.04 -33.25
C THR A 343 8.52 15.14 -32.01
N PRO A 344 8.90 15.60 -30.81
CA PRO A 344 8.74 14.82 -29.59
C PRO A 344 7.28 14.45 -29.36
N VAL A 345 7.04 13.20 -28.94
CA VAL A 345 5.73 12.73 -28.47
C VAL A 345 5.41 13.30 -27.09
N LEU A 346 6.46 13.49 -26.26
CA LEU A 346 6.38 14.15 -24.97
C LEU A 346 7.49 15.21 -24.87
N ALA A 347 7.14 16.41 -24.40
CA ALA A 347 8.11 17.44 -24.04
C ALA A 347 7.77 18.01 -22.66
N VAL A 348 8.74 17.97 -21.76
CA VAL A 348 8.67 18.54 -20.40
C VAL A 348 9.59 19.75 -20.38
N THR A 349 9.08 20.90 -19.97
CA THR A 349 9.83 22.16 -19.98
C THR A 349 9.69 22.88 -18.65
N GLY A 350 10.80 23.05 -17.93
CA GLY A 350 10.87 23.78 -16.67
C GLY A 350 9.93 23.21 -15.60
N LEU A 351 9.73 21.90 -15.53
CA LEU A 351 8.81 21.28 -14.58
C LEU A 351 9.29 21.49 -13.14
N THR A 352 8.43 22.10 -12.33
CA THR A 352 8.63 22.24 -10.88
C THR A 352 7.50 21.59 -10.12
N ILE A 353 7.82 20.94 -8.99
CA ILE A 353 6.83 20.29 -8.13
C ILE A 353 7.17 20.58 -6.68
N SER A 354 6.25 21.21 -5.95
CA SER A 354 6.39 21.50 -4.52
C SER A 354 5.13 21.18 -3.73
N PHE A 355 5.28 21.06 -2.41
CA PHE A 355 4.19 20.88 -1.48
C PHE A 355 4.21 22.02 -0.45
N PRO A 356 3.39 23.06 -0.61
CA PRO A 356 3.42 24.25 0.26
C PRO A 356 3.23 23.99 1.75
N GLN A 357 2.54 22.89 2.09
CA GLN A 357 2.26 22.49 3.48
C GLN A 357 3.32 21.54 4.07
N ARG A 358 4.32 21.14 3.26
CA ARG A 358 5.40 20.22 3.65
C ARG A 358 6.72 20.78 3.13
N HIS A 359 7.83 20.42 3.73
CA HIS A 359 9.19 20.77 3.29
C HIS A 359 9.45 22.28 3.10
N GLY A 360 8.76 23.16 3.86
CA GLY A 360 8.98 24.60 3.79
C GLY A 360 8.65 25.26 2.43
N GLY A 361 7.91 24.57 1.54
CA GLY A 361 7.58 25.06 0.20
C GLY A 361 8.70 24.91 -0.83
N VAL A 362 9.78 24.21 -0.50
CA VAL A 362 10.90 23.93 -1.40
C VAL A 362 10.44 23.03 -2.55
N ASP A 363 10.94 23.28 -3.76
CA ASP A 363 10.67 22.47 -4.93
C ASP A 363 11.40 21.12 -4.82
N ILE A 364 10.60 20.03 -4.73
CA ILE A 364 11.11 18.64 -4.71
C ILE A 364 11.63 18.28 -6.11
N VAL A 365 10.94 18.72 -7.16
CA VAL A 365 11.41 18.69 -8.54
C VAL A 365 11.58 20.13 -8.97
N ASP A 366 12.73 20.50 -9.50
CA ASP A 366 13.15 21.87 -9.67
C ASP A 366 13.66 22.13 -11.11
N GLY A 367 12.78 22.70 -11.94
CA GLY A 367 13.11 23.23 -13.26
C GLY A 367 13.55 22.20 -14.30
N ILE A 368 13.15 20.92 -14.18
CA ILE A 368 13.62 19.88 -15.11
C ILE A 368 13.00 20.00 -16.49
N SER A 369 13.83 19.72 -17.52
CA SER A 369 13.41 19.75 -18.92
C SER A 369 13.99 18.56 -19.68
N PHE A 370 13.13 17.82 -20.39
CA PHE A 370 13.51 16.70 -21.27
C PHE A 370 12.42 16.43 -22.30
N ASP A 371 12.77 15.71 -23.35
CA ASP A 371 11.84 15.31 -24.41
C ASP A 371 11.95 13.81 -24.69
N VAL A 372 10.89 13.23 -25.26
CA VAL A 372 10.86 11.83 -25.70
C VAL A 372 10.26 11.78 -27.11
N ARG A 373 10.95 11.11 -28.03
CA ARG A 373 10.54 10.96 -29.42
C ARG A 373 9.75 9.66 -29.65
N PRO A 374 8.96 9.57 -30.71
CA PRO A 374 8.25 8.33 -31.05
C PRO A 374 9.22 7.14 -31.17
N GLY A 375 8.92 6.02 -30.48
CA GLY A 375 9.74 4.82 -30.49
C GLY A 375 11.06 4.90 -29.69
N GLU A 376 11.36 6.03 -29.04
CA GLU A 376 12.55 6.22 -28.19
C GLU A 376 12.37 5.51 -26.83
N VAL A 377 13.47 5.00 -26.28
CA VAL A 377 13.58 4.57 -24.88
C VAL A 377 14.41 5.58 -24.13
N LEU A 378 13.78 6.38 -23.26
CA LEU A 378 14.43 7.33 -22.39
C LEU A 378 14.57 6.73 -20.98
N GLY A 379 15.80 6.66 -20.45
CA GLY A 379 16.08 6.29 -19.06
C GLY A 379 15.99 7.51 -18.14
N LEU A 380 15.25 7.39 -17.03
CA LEU A 380 15.22 8.39 -15.96
C LEU A 380 15.81 7.75 -14.70
N VAL A 381 17.04 8.12 -14.34
CA VAL A 381 17.86 7.41 -13.35
C VAL A 381 18.24 8.31 -12.18
N GLY A 382 18.43 7.72 -10.99
CA GLY A 382 18.92 8.39 -9.78
C GLY A 382 18.56 7.62 -8.51
N GLU A 383 19.10 8.04 -7.36
CA GLU A 383 18.79 7.43 -6.06
C GLU A 383 17.32 7.58 -5.65
N SER A 384 16.87 6.75 -4.70
CA SER A 384 15.53 6.88 -4.10
C SER A 384 15.35 8.27 -3.47
N GLY A 385 14.17 8.88 -3.64
CA GLY A 385 13.88 10.21 -3.11
C GLY A 385 14.28 11.39 -4.01
N CYS A 386 14.96 11.18 -5.16
CA CYS A 386 15.35 12.28 -6.05
C CYS A 386 14.22 12.81 -6.96
N GLY A 387 12.96 12.38 -6.79
CA GLY A 387 11.80 12.92 -7.51
C GLY A 387 11.40 12.19 -8.79
N LYS A 388 12.02 11.08 -9.19
CA LYS A 388 11.72 10.31 -10.43
C LYS A 388 10.25 9.90 -10.55
N SER A 389 9.75 9.13 -9.56
CA SER A 389 8.36 8.66 -9.55
C SER A 389 7.36 9.82 -9.49
N LEU A 390 7.71 10.90 -8.77
CA LEU A 390 6.88 12.10 -8.72
C LEU A 390 6.81 12.78 -10.09
N THR A 391 7.93 12.84 -10.80
CA THR A 391 8.01 13.33 -12.19
C THR A 391 7.17 12.44 -13.12
N ALA A 392 7.31 11.11 -13.03
CA ALA A 392 6.55 10.15 -13.81
C ALA A 392 5.03 10.30 -13.59
N LEU A 393 4.59 10.38 -12.34
CA LEU A 393 3.19 10.61 -11.99
C LEU A 393 2.67 11.96 -12.50
N THR A 394 3.48 13.01 -12.42
CA THR A 394 3.08 14.35 -12.88
C THR A 394 2.97 14.42 -14.40
N VAL A 395 3.87 13.78 -15.14
CA VAL A 395 3.76 13.61 -16.60
C VAL A 395 2.46 12.91 -16.96
N MET A 396 2.04 11.92 -16.17
CA MET A 396 0.77 11.21 -16.33
C MET A 396 -0.45 12.02 -15.81
N GLY A 397 -0.26 13.24 -15.26
CA GLY A 397 -1.35 14.02 -14.68
C GLY A 397 -1.97 13.39 -13.42
N LEU A 398 -1.18 12.65 -12.67
CA LEU A 398 -1.54 11.91 -11.45
C LEU A 398 -0.87 12.49 -10.21
N GLU A 399 -0.55 13.76 -10.26
CA GLU A 399 0.09 14.46 -9.15
C GLU A 399 -0.66 14.24 -7.81
N PRO A 400 0.05 14.01 -6.70
CA PRO A 400 -0.54 13.86 -5.38
C PRO A 400 -1.35 15.09 -4.96
N LYS A 401 -2.39 14.89 -4.14
CA LYS A 401 -3.20 15.99 -3.61
C LYS A 401 -2.33 17.00 -2.86
N GLY A 402 -2.45 18.29 -3.21
CA GLY A 402 -1.70 19.38 -2.58
C GLY A 402 -0.38 19.70 -3.23
N ALA A 403 0.04 18.96 -4.27
CA ALA A 403 1.17 19.34 -5.09
C ALA A 403 0.87 20.62 -5.88
N ARG A 404 1.84 21.54 -5.91
CA ARG A 404 1.90 22.64 -6.87
C ARG A 404 2.81 22.23 -8.01
N VAL A 405 2.30 22.27 -9.23
CA VAL A 405 3.03 21.95 -10.44
C VAL A 405 3.22 23.23 -11.25
N GLY A 406 4.47 23.55 -11.57
CA GLY A 406 4.86 24.64 -12.47
C GLY A 406 5.53 24.09 -13.73
N GLY A 407 5.80 24.97 -14.69
CA GLY A 407 6.34 24.56 -15.98
C GLY A 407 5.28 24.02 -16.94
N ARG A 408 5.71 23.28 -17.97
CA ARG A 408 4.83 22.79 -19.03
C ARG A 408 5.12 21.33 -19.36
N VAL A 409 4.07 20.54 -19.54
CA VAL A 409 4.12 19.17 -20.07
C VAL A 409 3.29 19.11 -21.33
N THR A 410 3.92 18.88 -22.47
CA THR A 410 3.27 18.80 -23.79
C THR A 410 3.29 17.35 -24.28
N PHE A 411 2.14 16.80 -24.63
CA PHE A 411 2.01 15.46 -25.21
C PHE A 411 1.30 15.54 -26.56
N ASP A 412 1.92 15.01 -27.60
CA ASP A 412 1.41 15.04 -28.99
C ASP A 412 0.96 16.46 -29.43
N GLY A 413 1.77 17.47 -29.07
CA GLY A 413 1.50 18.88 -29.33
C GLY A 413 0.47 19.56 -28.42
N GLN A 414 -0.14 18.86 -27.48
CA GLN A 414 -1.14 19.39 -26.54
C GLN A 414 -0.53 19.66 -25.17
N ASP A 415 -0.73 20.84 -24.61
CA ASP A 415 -0.28 21.19 -23.26
C ASP A 415 -1.17 20.54 -22.21
N LEU A 416 -0.67 19.48 -21.56
CA LEU A 416 -1.39 18.73 -20.51
C LEU A 416 -1.63 19.57 -19.26
N THR A 417 -0.77 20.54 -18.95
CA THR A 417 -0.88 21.38 -17.74
C THR A 417 -2.03 22.37 -17.86
N ALA A 418 -2.33 22.84 -19.07
CA ALA A 418 -3.43 23.76 -19.35
C ALA A 418 -4.79 23.03 -19.56
N LEU A 419 -4.77 21.73 -19.83
CA LEU A 419 -6.01 20.98 -20.10
C LEU A 419 -6.86 20.78 -18.83
N PRO A 420 -8.21 20.94 -18.93
CA PRO A 420 -9.10 20.57 -17.86
C PRO A 420 -9.04 19.06 -17.59
N THR A 421 -9.22 18.67 -16.33
CA THR A 421 -9.09 17.25 -15.86
C THR A 421 -9.89 16.26 -16.73
N ARG A 422 -11.05 16.66 -17.27
CA ARG A 422 -11.86 15.80 -18.14
C ARG A 422 -11.21 15.53 -19.50
N ALA A 423 -10.53 16.51 -20.08
CA ALA A 423 -9.83 16.36 -21.35
C ALA A 423 -8.54 15.52 -21.15
N ARG A 424 -7.79 15.80 -20.08
CA ARG A 424 -6.61 15.03 -19.68
C ARG A 424 -6.92 13.54 -19.50
N ARG A 425 -8.04 13.20 -18.85
CA ARG A 425 -8.50 11.81 -18.67
C ARG A 425 -8.82 11.06 -19.97
N ARG A 426 -9.04 11.74 -21.08
CA ARG A 426 -9.25 11.08 -22.38
C ARG A 426 -7.95 10.60 -22.99
N LEU A 427 -6.84 11.28 -22.72
CA LEU A 427 -5.50 10.90 -23.18
C LEU A 427 -4.92 9.79 -22.31
N LEU A 428 -5.17 9.86 -20.99
CA LEU A 428 -4.70 8.87 -20.03
C LEU A 428 -5.39 7.52 -20.25
N GLY A 429 -4.57 6.46 -20.29
CA GLY A 429 -5.04 5.10 -20.52
C GLY A 429 -5.52 4.86 -21.95
N HIS A 430 -5.40 5.83 -22.86
CA HIS A 430 -5.64 5.68 -24.29
C HIS A 430 -4.34 5.86 -25.08
N ASP A 431 -3.78 7.05 -25.04
CA ASP A 431 -2.54 7.38 -25.76
C ASP A 431 -1.31 7.31 -24.84
N MET A 432 -1.52 7.39 -23.52
CA MET A 432 -0.49 7.27 -22.49
C MET A 432 -0.86 6.17 -21.50
N ALA A 433 0.08 5.29 -21.16
CA ALA A 433 -0.10 4.25 -20.16
C ALA A 433 1.04 4.26 -19.12
N MET A 434 0.76 3.69 -17.93
CA MET A 434 1.76 3.59 -16.87
C MET A 434 1.87 2.14 -16.39
N ILE A 435 3.10 1.70 -16.13
CA ILE A 435 3.44 0.46 -15.44
C ILE A 435 4.02 0.86 -14.10
N TYR A 436 3.37 0.45 -13.01
CA TYR A 436 3.74 0.84 -11.65
C TYR A 436 4.83 -0.04 -11.06
N GLN A 437 5.49 0.46 -10.03
CA GLN A 437 6.61 -0.15 -9.33
C GLN A 437 6.27 -1.49 -8.69
N ASP A 438 5.14 -1.58 -7.96
CA ASP A 438 4.72 -2.82 -7.29
C ASP A 438 3.53 -3.47 -7.99
N ALA A 439 3.78 -4.63 -8.59
CA ALA A 439 2.76 -5.41 -9.27
C ALA A 439 1.70 -5.98 -8.30
N LEU A 440 2.00 -6.13 -7.01
CA LEU A 440 1.05 -6.67 -6.05
C LEU A 440 0.01 -5.62 -5.66
N SER A 441 0.43 -4.40 -5.36
CA SER A 441 -0.46 -3.29 -5.02
C SER A 441 -1.20 -2.73 -6.25
N SER A 442 -0.64 -2.91 -7.44
CA SER A 442 -1.21 -2.40 -8.70
C SER A 442 -2.34 -3.26 -9.27
N LEU A 443 -2.43 -4.53 -8.88
CA LEU A 443 -3.53 -5.42 -9.22
C LEU A 443 -4.50 -5.53 -8.05
N ASN A 444 -5.81 -5.46 -8.32
CA ASN A 444 -6.80 -5.64 -7.27
C ASN A 444 -6.79 -7.09 -6.74
N PRO A 445 -6.37 -7.33 -5.48
CA PRO A 445 -6.19 -8.69 -4.95
C PRO A 445 -7.48 -9.48 -4.83
N ALA A 446 -8.63 -8.81 -4.72
CA ALA A 446 -9.95 -9.43 -4.61
C ALA A 446 -10.62 -9.76 -5.95
N MET A 447 -9.95 -9.51 -7.07
CA MET A 447 -10.49 -9.75 -8.41
C MET A 447 -9.60 -10.70 -9.22
N THR A 448 -10.22 -11.60 -9.99
CA THR A 448 -9.48 -12.43 -10.94
C THR A 448 -8.90 -11.56 -12.07
N VAL A 449 -7.79 -12.02 -12.67
CA VAL A 449 -7.16 -11.36 -13.84
C VAL A 449 -8.17 -11.15 -14.97
N ARG A 450 -9.05 -12.14 -15.22
CA ARG A 450 -10.16 -12.00 -16.18
C ARG A 450 -11.04 -10.78 -15.91
N SER A 451 -11.41 -10.57 -14.65
CA SER A 451 -12.29 -9.47 -14.27
C SER A 451 -11.63 -8.12 -14.47
N GLN A 452 -10.34 -8.00 -14.18
CA GLN A 452 -9.54 -6.79 -14.33
C GLN A 452 -9.31 -6.48 -15.82
N LEU A 453 -8.78 -7.41 -16.60
CA LEU A 453 -8.59 -7.24 -18.05
C LEU A 453 -9.90 -6.91 -18.78
N LYS A 454 -11.01 -7.59 -18.44
CA LYS A 454 -12.32 -7.30 -19.03
C LYS A 454 -12.77 -5.86 -18.81
N GLN A 455 -12.41 -5.22 -17.69
CA GLN A 455 -12.74 -3.82 -17.44
C GLN A 455 -11.98 -2.88 -18.38
N VAL A 456 -10.67 -3.14 -18.53
CA VAL A 456 -9.80 -2.35 -19.41
C VAL A 456 -10.25 -2.47 -20.87
N VAL A 457 -10.50 -3.71 -21.32
CA VAL A 457 -10.98 -3.99 -22.69
C VAL A 457 -12.34 -3.32 -22.97
N ARG A 458 -13.30 -3.39 -22.03
CA ARG A 458 -14.63 -2.75 -22.17
C ARG A 458 -14.58 -1.22 -22.26
N ARG A 459 -13.52 -0.60 -21.76
CA ARG A 459 -13.34 0.86 -21.81
C ARG A 459 -12.62 1.35 -23.07
N GLY A 460 -12.53 0.52 -24.09
CA GLY A 460 -11.96 0.85 -25.40
C GLY A 460 -10.65 0.13 -25.72
N GLY A 461 -10.41 -1.04 -25.10
CA GLY A 461 -9.30 -1.90 -25.49
C GLY A 461 -9.49 -2.43 -26.93
N ARG A 462 -8.41 -2.45 -27.69
CA ARG A 462 -8.39 -2.92 -29.09
C ARG A 462 -8.21 -4.43 -29.21
N ARG A 463 -7.64 -5.06 -28.15
CA ARG A 463 -7.37 -6.50 -28.08
C ARG A 463 -8.26 -7.17 -27.05
N THR A 464 -8.52 -8.45 -27.23
CA THR A 464 -9.22 -9.28 -26.24
C THR A 464 -8.30 -9.62 -25.07
N ALA A 465 -8.88 -10.04 -23.94
CA ALA A 465 -8.07 -10.43 -22.78
C ALA A 465 -7.15 -11.64 -23.04
N PRO A 466 -7.54 -12.69 -23.78
CA PRO A 466 -6.62 -13.75 -24.19
C PRO A 466 -5.45 -13.23 -25.03
N GLU A 467 -5.71 -12.46 -26.10
CA GLU A 467 -4.68 -11.88 -26.97
C GLU A 467 -3.67 -11.03 -26.19
N LEU A 468 -4.13 -10.26 -25.21
CA LEU A 468 -3.25 -9.47 -24.33
C LEU A 468 -2.32 -10.35 -23.49
N LEU A 469 -2.79 -11.49 -23.01
CA LEU A 469 -1.96 -12.41 -22.23
C LEU A 469 -0.97 -13.18 -23.10
N GLU A 470 -1.38 -13.59 -24.30
CA GLU A 470 -0.49 -14.21 -25.31
C GLU A 470 0.63 -13.25 -25.71
N LEU A 471 0.32 -11.96 -25.93
CA LEU A 471 1.29 -10.91 -26.27
C LEU A 471 2.42 -10.80 -25.25
N VAL A 472 2.11 -10.99 -23.97
CA VAL A 472 3.11 -10.95 -22.87
C VAL A 472 3.67 -12.33 -22.50
N GLY A 473 3.31 -13.37 -23.26
CA GLY A 473 3.82 -14.74 -23.08
C GLY A 473 3.25 -15.45 -21.85
N LEU A 474 1.97 -15.23 -21.52
CA LEU A 474 1.24 -15.91 -20.47
C LEU A 474 0.15 -16.82 -21.07
N ASP A 475 -0.04 -18.01 -20.50
CA ASP A 475 -1.16 -18.89 -20.82
C ASP A 475 -2.50 -18.25 -20.43
N PRO A 476 -3.40 -17.94 -21.40
CA PRO A 476 -4.66 -17.28 -21.12
C PRO A 476 -5.59 -18.09 -20.24
N ASP A 477 -5.71 -19.40 -20.47
CA ASP A 477 -6.70 -20.24 -19.81
C ASP A 477 -6.44 -20.35 -18.30
N ARG A 478 -5.18 -20.49 -17.92
CA ARG A 478 -4.73 -20.54 -16.53
C ARG A 478 -4.79 -19.15 -15.91
N THR A 479 -4.17 -18.16 -16.57
CA THR A 479 -3.96 -16.83 -15.98
C THR A 479 -5.28 -16.09 -15.77
N LEU A 480 -6.24 -16.19 -16.70
CA LEU A 480 -7.54 -15.53 -16.58
C LEU A 480 -8.36 -16.01 -15.35
N ARG A 481 -8.15 -17.24 -14.89
CA ARG A 481 -8.86 -17.81 -13.72
C ARG A 481 -8.18 -17.49 -12.41
N SER A 482 -6.92 -17.09 -12.45
CA SER A 482 -6.10 -16.83 -11.25
C SER A 482 -6.41 -15.48 -10.64
N TYR A 483 -6.21 -15.39 -9.32
CA TYR A 483 -6.11 -14.15 -8.57
C TYR A 483 -4.65 -13.65 -8.57
N PRO A 484 -4.39 -12.35 -8.36
CA PRO A 484 -3.03 -11.81 -8.31
C PRO A 484 -2.10 -12.54 -7.34
N HIS A 485 -2.57 -12.93 -6.17
CA HIS A 485 -1.77 -13.63 -5.17
C HIS A 485 -1.40 -15.09 -5.55
N GLU A 486 -2.06 -15.67 -6.54
CA GLU A 486 -1.75 -17.01 -7.08
C GLU A 486 -0.68 -16.97 -8.18
N LEU A 487 -0.28 -15.78 -8.64
CA LEU A 487 0.72 -15.57 -9.69
C LEU A 487 2.10 -15.26 -9.08
N SER A 488 3.18 -15.66 -9.78
CA SER A 488 4.53 -15.22 -9.43
C SER A 488 4.72 -13.71 -9.68
N GLY A 489 5.75 -13.07 -9.09
CA GLY A 489 6.06 -11.65 -9.30
C GLY A 489 6.17 -11.28 -10.78
N GLY A 490 6.93 -12.06 -11.55
CA GLY A 490 7.08 -11.85 -12.99
C GLY A 490 5.80 -12.06 -13.79
N GLN A 491 4.92 -12.99 -13.39
CA GLN A 491 3.60 -13.16 -14.02
C GLN A 491 2.68 -11.98 -13.74
N ARG A 492 2.67 -11.45 -12.51
CA ARG A 492 1.92 -10.23 -12.15
C ARG A 492 2.38 -9.04 -12.98
N GLN A 493 3.70 -8.87 -13.11
CA GLN A 493 4.28 -7.78 -13.91
C GLN A 493 3.88 -7.89 -15.38
N ARG A 494 3.90 -9.10 -15.96
CA ARG A 494 3.42 -9.33 -17.32
C ARG A 494 1.92 -9.02 -17.49
N VAL A 495 1.09 -9.30 -16.48
CA VAL A 495 -0.33 -8.90 -16.49
C VAL A 495 -0.49 -7.38 -16.49
N LEU A 496 0.32 -6.64 -15.70
CA LEU A 496 0.31 -5.17 -15.72
C LEU A 496 0.73 -4.61 -17.08
N ILE A 497 1.78 -5.17 -17.70
CA ILE A 497 2.21 -4.81 -19.05
C ILE A 497 1.07 -5.05 -20.06
N ALA A 498 0.38 -6.20 -19.96
CA ALA A 498 -0.77 -6.51 -20.80
C ALA A 498 -1.92 -5.49 -20.63
N MET A 499 -2.18 -5.05 -19.39
CA MET A 499 -3.18 -4.01 -19.12
C MET A 499 -2.78 -2.67 -19.73
N ALA A 500 -1.52 -2.25 -19.59
CA ALA A 500 -0.99 -1.02 -20.16
C ALA A 500 -1.09 -1.01 -21.70
N LEU A 501 -0.85 -2.14 -22.35
CA LEU A 501 -0.90 -2.30 -23.81
C LEU A 501 -2.30 -2.45 -24.41
N SER A 502 -3.35 -2.51 -23.58
CA SER A 502 -4.71 -2.84 -24.03
C SER A 502 -5.29 -1.91 -25.11
N ARG A 503 -4.76 -0.66 -25.20
CA ARG A 503 -5.24 0.40 -26.11
C ARG A 503 -4.21 0.88 -27.10
N ASP A 504 -3.08 0.19 -27.24
CA ASP A 504 -1.95 0.58 -28.09
C ASP A 504 -1.48 2.02 -27.82
N PRO A 505 -0.96 2.32 -26.61
CA PRO A 505 -0.54 3.68 -26.25
C PRO A 505 0.65 4.15 -27.09
N LYS A 506 0.74 5.46 -27.32
CA LYS A 506 1.91 6.10 -27.95
C LYS A 506 3.10 6.25 -27.01
N LEU A 507 2.81 6.33 -25.68
CA LEU A 507 3.81 6.50 -24.62
C LEU A 507 3.50 5.55 -23.47
N ILE A 508 4.52 4.83 -23.00
CA ILE A 508 4.47 4.07 -21.75
C ILE A 508 5.49 4.66 -20.78
N VAL A 509 5.05 4.95 -19.56
CA VAL A 509 5.92 5.30 -18.44
C VAL A 509 6.01 4.08 -17.52
N ALA A 510 7.19 3.48 -17.40
CA ALA A 510 7.45 2.33 -16.54
C ALA A 510 8.24 2.78 -15.32
N ASP A 511 7.58 2.87 -14.18
CA ASP A 511 8.20 3.29 -12.92
C ASP A 511 8.72 2.06 -12.17
N GLU A 512 10.03 1.87 -12.16
CA GLU A 512 10.76 0.75 -11.55
C GLU A 512 10.11 -0.62 -11.84
N PRO A 513 9.88 -1.00 -13.10
CA PRO A 513 9.06 -2.16 -13.46
C PRO A 513 9.65 -3.51 -13.06
N THR A 514 10.84 -3.52 -12.48
CA THR A 514 11.60 -4.73 -12.10
C THR A 514 11.91 -4.81 -10.61
N THR A 515 11.45 -3.85 -9.80
CA THR A 515 11.67 -3.84 -8.35
C THR A 515 11.02 -5.09 -7.71
N ALA A 516 11.70 -5.68 -6.74
CA ALA A 516 11.29 -6.91 -6.04
C ALA A 516 11.23 -8.19 -6.91
N LEU A 517 11.88 -8.18 -8.08
CA LEU A 517 12.04 -9.37 -8.92
C LEU A 517 13.49 -9.88 -8.85
N ASP A 518 13.70 -11.17 -9.04
CA ASP A 518 15.03 -11.73 -9.18
C ASP A 518 15.69 -11.30 -10.51
N VAL A 519 17.03 -11.29 -10.56
CA VAL A 519 17.82 -10.76 -11.69
C VAL A 519 17.42 -11.39 -13.03
N THR A 520 17.09 -12.69 -13.03
CA THR A 520 16.70 -13.41 -14.25
C THR A 520 15.33 -12.93 -14.77
N VAL A 521 14.37 -12.75 -13.86
CA VAL A 521 13.04 -12.25 -14.21
C VAL A 521 13.09 -10.78 -14.60
N GLN A 522 13.94 -9.97 -13.96
CA GLN A 522 14.19 -8.57 -14.36
C GLN A 522 14.61 -8.49 -15.84
N ALA A 523 15.62 -9.26 -16.22
CA ALA A 523 16.09 -9.30 -17.61
C ALA A 523 14.98 -9.72 -18.59
N GLN A 524 14.16 -10.72 -18.24
CA GLN A 524 13.04 -11.17 -19.07
C GLN A 524 11.95 -10.10 -19.24
N ILE A 525 11.63 -9.31 -18.18
CA ILE A 525 10.64 -8.24 -18.24
C ILE A 525 11.15 -7.09 -19.12
N ILE A 526 12.40 -6.71 -18.97
CA ILE A 526 13.00 -5.65 -19.81
C ILE A 526 13.05 -6.09 -21.27
N GLN A 527 13.51 -7.31 -21.57
CA GLN A 527 13.50 -7.85 -22.94
C GLN A 527 12.08 -7.90 -23.54
N LEU A 528 11.08 -8.25 -22.73
CA LEU A 528 9.69 -8.24 -23.14
C LEU A 528 9.24 -6.82 -23.53
N LEU A 529 9.52 -5.82 -22.70
CA LEU A 529 9.16 -4.42 -22.98
C LEU A 529 9.83 -3.89 -24.24
N LEU A 530 11.12 -4.21 -24.46
CA LEU A 530 11.85 -3.79 -25.67
C LEU A 530 11.29 -4.45 -26.93
N ARG A 531 11.02 -5.75 -26.89
CA ARG A 531 10.37 -6.47 -28.01
C ARG A 531 9.01 -5.85 -28.34
N LEU A 532 8.17 -5.64 -27.32
CA LEU A 532 6.84 -5.05 -27.51
C LEU A 532 6.91 -3.61 -28.05
N ARG A 533 7.91 -2.83 -27.63
CA ARG A 533 8.17 -1.50 -28.19
C ARG A 533 8.52 -1.59 -29.68
N GLU A 534 9.35 -2.55 -30.08
CA GLU A 534 9.70 -2.75 -31.49
C GLU A 534 8.50 -3.16 -32.34
N GLU A 535 7.66 -4.04 -31.82
CA GLU A 535 6.47 -4.55 -32.52
C GLU A 535 5.34 -3.51 -32.61
N LEU A 536 5.17 -2.67 -31.56
CA LEU A 536 4.03 -1.77 -31.42
C LEU A 536 4.38 -0.28 -31.63
N GLY A 537 5.66 0.09 -31.63
CA GLY A 537 6.15 1.43 -31.97
C GLY A 537 5.93 2.51 -30.91
N PHE A 538 5.60 2.17 -29.65
CA PHE A 538 5.44 3.16 -28.59
C PHE A 538 6.76 3.72 -28.09
N ALA A 539 6.74 4.93 -27.54
CA ALA A 539 7.84 5.52 -26.79
C ALA A 539 7.82 5.01 -25.33
N LEU A 540 8.99 4.80 -24.73
CA LEU A 540 9.13 4.28 -23.37
C LEU A 540 9.97 5.21 -22.50
N ILE A 541 9.42 5.63 -21.35
CA ILE A 541 10.20 6.21 -20.26
C ILE A 541 10.44 5.10 -19.24
N LEU A 542 11.69 4.73 -19.03
CA LEU A 542 12.10 3.71 -18.05
C LEU A 542 12.71 4.41 -16.83
N VAL A 543 11.96 4.44 -15.74
CA VAL A 543 12.42 4.97 -14.46
C VAL A 543 13.10 3.84 -13.68
N SER A 544 14.31 4.08 -13.18
CA SER A 544 15.05 3.10 -12.38
C SER A 544 16.06 3.79 -11.45
N HIS A 545 16.48 3.11 -10.42
CA HIS A 545 17.65 3.46 -9.61
C HIS A 545 18.93 2.75 -10.08
N ASP A 546 18.81 1.80 -11.00
CA ASP A 546 19.93 1.03 -11.55
C ASP A 546 20.37 1.57 -12.92
N LEU A 547 21.44 2.38 -12.91
CA LEU A 547 21.99 2.98 -14.13
C LEU A 547 22.56 1.94 -15.11
N ALA A 548 23.06 0.78 -14.62
CA ALA A 548 23.60 -0.24 -15.52
C ALA A 548 22.51 -0.93 -16.31
N LEU A 549 21.43 -1.35 -15.62
CA LEU A 549 20.28 -1.95 -16.29
C LEU A 549 19.70 -1.00 -17.34
N VAL A 550 19.60 0.30 -16.99
CA VAL A 550 19.07 1.32 -17.89
C VAL A 550 20.01 1.57 -19.07
N ALA A 551 21.32 1.65 -18.83
CA ALA A 551 22.30 1.87 -19.89
C ALA A 551 22.29 0.78 -20.98
N ASP A 552 22.02 -0.45 -20.63
CA ASP A 552 21.96 -1.56 -21.59
C ASP A 552 20.74 -1.50 -22.54
N VAL A 553 19.72 -0.70 -22.23
CA VAL A 553 18.41 -0.77 -22.90
C VAL A 553 17.86 0.56 -23.40
N THR A 554 18.48 1.69 -23.02
CA THR A 554 17.99 3.03 -23.35
C THR A 554 18.79 3.69 -24.49
N ASP A 555 18.11 4.52 -25.26
CA ASP A 555 18.72 5.32 -26.30
C ASP A 555 19.37 6.58 -25.70
N ARG A 556 18.68 7.22 -24.75
CA ARG A 556 19.15 8.38 -23.99
C ARG A 556 18.87 8.20 -22.50
N VAL A 557 19.68 8.84 -21.66
CA VAL A 557 19.55 8.84 -20.20
C VAL A 557 19.46 10.26 -19.66
N VAL A 558 18.60 10.45 -18.68
CA VAL A 558 18.48 11.62 -17.83
C VAL A 558 18.81 11.19 -16.40
N VAL A 559 19.88 11.74 -15.83
CA VAL A 559 20.32 11.46 -14.46
C VAL A 559 19.79 12.55 -13.54
N MET A 560 19.00 12.16 -12.53
CA MET A 560 18.41 13.06 -11.55
C MET A 560 19.06 12.92 -10.17
N TYR A 561 19.36 14.04 -9.54
CA TYR A 561 19.77 14.11 -8.14
C TYR A 561 19.06 15.27 -7.43
N GLY A 562 18.51 15.01 -6.23
CA GLY A 562 17.86 16.02 -5.42
C GLY A 562 16.79 16.84 -6.15
N GLY A 563 16.07 16.25 -7.12
CA GLY A 563 15.03 16.92 -7.90
C GLY A 563 15.51 17.70 -9.13
N GLN A 564 16.79 17.71 -9.44
CA GLN A 564 17.36 18.38 -10.60
C GLN A 564 17.96 17.37 -11.58
N ILE A 565 18.02 17.73 -12.88
CA ILE A 565 18.80 16.97 -13.87
C ILE A 565 20.25 17.39 -13.71
N VAL A 566 21.11 16.44 -13.36
CA VAL A 566 22.54 16.67 -13.18
C VAL A 566 23.36 16.32 -14.42
N GLU A 567 22.87 15.35 -15.22
CA GLU A 567 23.52 14.97 -16.47
C GLU A 567 22.48 14.33 -17.41
N THR A 568 22.60 14.54 -18.70
CA THR A 568 21.74 13.93 -19.72
C THR A 568 22.49 13.77 -21.03
N GLY A 569 22.20 12.70 -21.76
CA GLY A 569 22.83 12.48 -23.05
C GLY A 569 22.45 11.17 -23.71
N VAL A 570 23.06 10.91 -24.87
CA VAL A 570 23.05 9.61 -25.52
C VAL A 570 23.72 8.61 -24.58
N THR A 571 23.07 7.48 -24.34
CA THR A 571 23.52 6.52 -23.31
C THR A 571 24.96 6.09 -23.47
N ALA A 572 25.40 5.78 -24.69
CA ALA A 572 26.77 5.36 -24.96
C ALA A 572 27.80 6.46 -24.66
N ASP A 573 27.48 7.72 -24.99
CA ASP A 573 28.39 8.85 -24.78
C ASP A 573 28.49 9.19 -23.29
N LEU A 574 27.37 9.18 -22.58
CA LEU A 574 27.32 9.40 -21.13
C LEU A 574 28.06 8.31 -20.35
N VAL A 575 27.96 7.04 -20.78
CA VAL A 575 28.70 5.94 -20.15
C VAL A 575 30.20 6.01 -20.44
N GLU A 576 30.60 6.42 -21.65
CA GLU A 576 32.01 6.55 -22.01
C GLU A 576 32.73 7.64 -21.23
N SER A 577 32.07 8.80 -21.09
CA SER A 577 32.64 10.00 -20.47
C SER A 577 31.65 10.66 -19.51
N PRO A 578 31.35 10.02 -18.37
CA PRO A 578 30.45 10.63 -17.38
C PRO A 578 31.13 11.85 -16.77
N GLU A 579 30.52 13.02 -16.93
CA GLU A 579 31.07 14.30 -16.50
C GLU A 579 30.68 14.67 -15.06
N HIS A 580 29.46 14.34 -14.62
CA HIS A 580 29.03 14.64 -13.27
C HIS A 580 29.53 13.60 -12.26
N HIS A 581 30.09 14.02 -11.13
CA HIS A 581 30.67 13.14 -10.12
C HIS A 581 29.65 12.16 -9.50
N TYR A 582 28.38 12.53 -9.46
CA TYR A 582 27.29 11.63 -9.06
C TYR A 582 27.10 10.49 -10.06
N THR A 583 27.06 10.79 -11.36
CA THR A 583 26.93 9.79 -12.43
C THR A 583 28.12 8.82 -12.40
N ARG A 584 29.35 9.33 -12.18
CA ARG A 584 30.53 8.49 -11.98
C ARG A 584 30.39 7.57 -10.78
N GLY A 585 29.87 8.09 -9.68
CA GLY A 585 29.58 7.27 -8.48
C GLY A 585 28.59 6.15 -8.74
N LEU A 586 27.49 6.44 -9.47
CA LEU A 586 26.50 5.44 -9.86
C LEU A 586 27.10 4.35 -10.77
N LEU A 587 27.86 4.73 -11.79
CA LEU A 587 28.56 3.78 -12.67
C LEU A 587 29.63 2.97 -11.93
N GLY A 588 30.35 3.61 -11.00
CA GLY A 588 31.38 2.95 -10.20
C GLY A 588 30.86 1.85 -9.30
N SER A 589 29.67 2.01 -8.76
CA SER A 589 29.04 0.98 -7.92
C SER A 589 28.69 -0.30 -8.69
N VAL A 590 28.44 -0.19 -10.00
CA VAL A 590 28.10 -1.31 -10.88
C VAL A 590 29.34 -1.99 -11.46
N LEU A 591 30.26 -1.20 -12.02
CA LEU A 591 31.48 -1.73 -12.65
C LEU A 591 32.39 -2.47 -11.65
N SER A 592 32.33 -2.11 -10.37
CA SER A 592 33.07 -2.82 -9.32
C SER A 592 32.53 -4.24 -9.09
N LEU A 593 31.25 -4.51 -9.36
CA LEU A 593 30.65 -5.85 -9.30
C LEU A 593 31.10 -6.74 -10.47
N GLU A 594 31.19 -6.18 -11.69
CA GLU A 594 31.60 -6.93 -12.88
C GLU A 594 33.12 -7.19 -12.94
N SER A 595 33.92 -6.28 -12.39
CA SER A 595 35.40 -6.39 -12.45
C SER A 595 36.00 -7.26 -11.36
N ALA A 596 35.21 -7.89 -10.49
CA ALA A 596 35.66 -8.60 -9.28
C ALA A 596 36.67 -7.77 -8.45
N ALA A 597 36.51 -6.43 -8.47
CA ALA A 597 37.37 -5.54 -7.70
C ALA A 597 37.21 -5.86 -6.20
N GLN A 598 38.31 -5.92 -5.48
CA GLN A 598 38.34 -6.23 -4.05
C GLN A 598 37.62 -5.21 -3.17
N ARG A 599 37.16 -4.09 -3.75
CA ARG A 599 36.43 -3.02 -3.04
C ARG A 599 35.29 -2.45 -3.90
N LEU A 600 34.08 -2.47 -3.35
CA LEU A 600 32.92 -1.82 -3.94
C LEU A 600 33.00 -0.31 -3.67
N THR A 601 32.86 0.48 -4.73
CA THR A 601 32.80 1.93 -4.61
C THR A 601 31.35 2.36 -4.35
N GLN A 602 31.07 2.94 -3.21
CA GLN A 602 29.75 3.46 -2.86
C GLN A 602 29.77 4.99 -2.75
N ILE A 603 28.69 5.65 -3.17
CA ILE A 603 28.49 7.08 -2.91
C ILE A 603 28.17 7.25 -1.42
N LYS A 604 29.01 8.00 -0.68
CA LYS A 604 28.83 8.24 0.75
C LYS A 604 27.55 9.04 1.04
N GLY A 605 26.91 8.74 2.17
CA GLY A 605 25.74 9.45 2.67
C GLY A 605 24.44 9.12 1.94
N VAL A 606 23.41 9.89 2.22
CA VAL A 606 22.06 9.78 1.64
C VAL A 606 21.67 11.09 0.97
N VAL A 607 20.68 11.06 0.08
CA VAL A 607 20.11 12.28 -0.51
C VAL A 607 19.53 13.14 0.61
N PRO A 608 19.91 14.42 0.75
CA PRO A 608 19.35 15.30 1.77
C PRO A 608 17.84 15.45 1.63
N SER A 609 17.16 15.72 2.75
CA SER A 609 15.74 16.12 2.71
C SER A 609 15.57 17.41 1.89
N PRO A 610 14.46 17.61 1.16
CA PRO A 610 14.25 18.84 0.40
C PRO A 610 14.41 20.13 1.22
N ALA A 611 14.09 20.10 2.51
CA ALA A 611 14.27 21.25 3.40
C ALA A 611 15.75 21.57 3.69
N ASP A 612 16.65 20.61 3.48
CA ASP A 612 18.08 20.69 3.79
C ASP A 612 18.93 20.83 2.52
N PHE A 613 18.35 21.09 1.35
CA PHE A 613 19.10 21.30 0.12
C PHE A 613 19.98 22.55 0.21
N PRO A 614 21.29 22.44 -0.14
CA PRO A 614 22.17 23.60 -0.19
C PRO A 614 21.71 24.59 -1.28
N PRO A 615 22.02 25.88 -1.14
CA PRO A 615 21.67 26.89 -2.14
C PRO A 615 22.39 26.70 -3.49
N GLY A 616 23.52 26.00 -3.49
CA GLY A 616 24.32 25.68 -4.68
C GLY A 616 24.00 24.32 -5.29
N CYS A 617 25.03 23.56 -5.63
CA CYS A 617 24.90 22.19 -6.12
C CYS A 617 24.35 21.27 -5.04
N ARG A 618 23.21 20.65 -5.28
CA ARG A 618 22.58 19.74 -4.31
C ARG A 618 23.43 18.51 -3.96
N PHE A 619 24.41 18.16 -4.79
CA PHE A 619 25.36 17.08 -4.55
C PHE A 619 26.64 17.54 -3.82
N ALA A 620 26.83 18.83 -3.53
CA ALA A 620 28.07 19.38 -2.97
C ALA A 620 28.58 18.66 -1.72
N ASP A 621 27.69 18.32 -0.77
CA ASP A 621 28.07 17.68 0.49
C ASP A 621 28.52 16.21 0.34
N ARG A 622 28.32 15.61 -0.82
CA ARG A 622 28.72 14.23 -1.17
C ARG A 622 29.78 14.19 -2.28
N CYS A 623 30.11 15.35 -2.86
CA CYS A 623 31.03 15.47 -3.98
C CYS A 623 32.48 15.53 -3.49
N PRO A 624 33.39 14.68 -4.00
CA PRO A 624 34.79 14.72 -3.60
C PRO A 624 35.53 15.97 -4.09
N LEU A 625 35.01 16.69 -5.11
CA LEU A 625 35.59 17.92 -5.68
C LEU A 625 34.81 19.18 -5.31
N ALA A 626 33.90 19.11 -4.33
CA ALA A 626 33.13 20.29 -3.92
C ALA A 626 34.01 21.38 -3.35
N ASN A 627 33.84 22.61 -3.86
CA ASN A 627 34.45 23.83 -3.35
C ASN A 627 33.38 24.87 -2.96
N GLU A 628 33.78 26.08 -2.63
CA GLU A 628 32.90 27.16 -2.19
C GLU A 628 31.87 27.55 -3.27
N VAL A 629 32.28 27.61 -4.53
CA VAL A 629 31.36 27.88 -5.66
C VAL A 629 30.27 26.83 -5.77
N CYS A 630 30.61 25.56 -5.54
CA CYS A 630 29.63 24.47 -5.56
C CYS A 630 28.58 24.56 -4.44
N ARG A 631 28.92 25.18 -3.30
CA ARG A 631 28.00 25.35 -2.18
C ARG A 631 27.09 26.57 -2.30
N GLU A 632 27.55 27.61 -3.00
CA GLU A 632 26.86 28.91 -3.09
C GLU A 632 26.03 29.06 -4.36
N THR A 633 26.51 28.51 -5.49
CA THR A 633 25.91 28.74 -6.81
C THR A 633 25.38 27.43 -7.42
N PRO A 634 24.11 27.39 -7.83
CA PRO A 634 23.57 26.20 -8.52
C PRO A 634 24.17 26.08 -9.93
N PRO A 635 24.73 24.92 -10.29
CA PRO A 635 25.26 24.71 -11.64
C PRO A 635 24.11 24.66 -12.66
N ARG A 636 24.34 25.22 -13.84
CA ARG A 636 23.39 25.15 -14.96
C ARG A 636 23.73 23.96 -15.85
N LEU A 637 22.71 23.31 -16.38
CA LEU A 637 22.89 22.26 -17.39
C LEU A 637 23.48 22.88 -18.65
N ALA A 638 24.70 22.51 -19.01
CA ALA A 638 25.45 23.02 -20.14
C ALA A 638 26.12 21.88 -20.91
N GLY A 639 26.34 22.04 -22.20
CA GLY A 639 26.97 21.02 -23.06
C GLY A 639 26.38 21.01 -24.47
N THR A 640 26.40 19.84 -25.09
CA THR A 640 25.86 19.60 -26.43
C THR A 640 24.45 18.94 -26.33
N PRO A 641 23.67 18.95 -27.42
CA PRO A 641 22.40 18.20 -27.43
C PRO A 641 22.55 16.70 -27.19
N THR A 642 23.73 16.15 -27.41
CA THR A 642 24.05 14.73 -27.22
C THR A 642 24.63 14.42 -25.85
N HIS A 643 25.16 15.43 -25.12
CA HIS A 643 25.71 15.29 -23.77
C HIS A 643 25.75 16.62 -23.06
N SER A 644 25.05 16.77 -21.95
CA SER A 644 25.00 17.97 -21.13
C SER A 644 25.09 17.61 -19.65
N THR A 645 25.82 18.44 -18.89
CA THR A 645 26.07 18.27 -17.47
C THR A 645 25.81 19.53 -16.67
N ALA A 646 25.35 19.41 -15.43
CA ALA A 646 25.21 20.50 -14.47
C ALA A 646 26.29 20.39 -13.39
N CYS A 647 27.52 20.69 -13.72
CA CYS A 647 28.66 20.61 -12.82
C CYS A 647 29.59 21.81 -13.02
N HIS A 648 30.13 22.41 -11.93
CA HIS A 648 31.15 23.47 -12.00
C HIS A 648 32.53 22.89 -12.33
N HIS A 649 32.76 21.61 -12.05
CA HIS A 649 34.03 20.93 -12.27
C HIS A 649 33.77 19.58 -12.96
N PRO A 650 33.43 19.57 -14.28
CA PRO A 650 33.24 18.32 -15.01
C PRO A 650 34.49 17.43 -14.93
N ALA A 651 34.28 16.11 -14.84
CA ALA A 651 35.38 15.17 -14.59
C ALA A 651 36.47 15.19 -15.68
N ASP A 652 36.12 15.50 -16.93
CA ASP A 652 37.09 15.55 -18.03
C ASP A 652 37.99 16.77 -17.96
N GLU A 653 37.51 17.91 -17.47
CA GLU A 653 38.29 19.12 -17.28
C GLU A 653 39.28 18.98 -16.11
N ALA A 654 38.87 18.29 -15.02
CA ALA A 654 39.74 17.97 -13.90
C ALA A 654 40.88 17.01 -14.28
N SER A 655 40.63 16.09 -15.21
CA SER A 655 41.64 15.14 -15.71
C SER A 655 42.67 15.84 -16.60
N ARG A 656 42.30 16.87 -17.36
CA ARG A 656 43.19 17.68 -18.18
C ARG A 656 44.09 18.61 -17.34
N THR A 657 43.60 19.12 -16.22
CA THR A 657 44.37 20.02 -15.34
C THR A 657 45.42 19.25 -14.53
N THR A 658 45.14 18.01 -14.13
CA THR A 658 46.12 17.15 -13.43
C THR A 658 47.19 16.55 -14.36
N ALA A 659 46.90 16.34 -15.65
CA ALA A 659 47.88 15.92 -16.65
C ALA A 659 48.77 17.08 -17.15
N GLY A 660 48.33 18.32 -17.05
CA GLY A 660 49.12 19.52 -17.43
C GLY A 660 50.09 20.00 -16.37
N GLY A 661 50.06 19.46 -15.16
CA GLY A 661 50.92 19.88 -14.04
C GLY A 661 52.24 19.12 -13.86
N LEU A 662 52.58 18.22 -14.77
CA LEU A 662 53.79 17.36 -14.69
C LEU A 662 54.75 17.48 -15.89
N SER A 663 54.87 18.66 -16.48
CA SER A 663 55.88 18.90 -17.55
C SER A 663 56.55 20.24 -17.36
N ASP A 664 57.40 20.37 -16.35
CA ASP A 664 58.54 21.29 -16.31
C ASP A 664 59.51 20.88 -15.18
N ALA A 665 60.32 19.86 -15.44
CA ALA A 665 61.58 19.64 -14.76
C ALA A 665 62.63 19.24 -15.83
N PRO A 666 63.81 19.89 -15.88
CA PRO A 666 64.79 19.66 -16.92
C PRO A 666 65.53 18.33 -16.72
N PRO A 667 66.10 17.69 -17.79
CA PRO A 667 66.80 16.43 -17.69
C PRO A 667 68.21 16.66 -17.15
N GLY A 668 68.54 16.01 -16.05
CA GLY A 668 69.85 16.05 -15.41
C GLY A 668 70.32 14.72 -14.93
N GLY A 669 71.32 14.12 -15.64
CA GLY A 669 72.44 13.41 -15.10
C GLY A 669 72.29 11.92 -14.73
N PHE A 670 72.72 11.09 -15.62
CA PHE A 670 73.16 9.68 -15.35
C PHE A 670 74.27 9.64 -14.31
N SER A 671 74.24 8.74 -13.37
CA SER A 671 75.44 8.14 -12.75
C SER A 671 75.15 6.71 -12.32
N GLU A 672 76.09 5.86 -12.72
CA GLU A 672 76.19 4.42 -12.68
C GLU A 672 76.20 3.80 -11.26
N ALA A 673 75.82 2.55 -11.23
CA ALA A 673 76.03 1.57 -10.14
C ALA A 673 77.48 1.22 -9.94
N PRO A 674 77.98 0.42 -8.96
CA PRO A 674 77.63 -0.97 -8.78
C PRO A 674 77.78 -1.55 -7.33
N PRO A 675 78.02 -2.86 -7.10
CA PRO A 675 77.10 -3.73 -6.38
C PRO A 675 77.76 -4.42 -5.10
N GLU A 676 77.04 -5.42 -4.55
CA GLU A 676 77.48 -6.51 -3.68
C GLU A 676 77.42 -6.38 -2.17
N GLY A 677 76.89 -7.43 -1.57
CA GLY A 677 77.14 -7.83 -0.20
C GLY A 677 76.10 -8.76 0.42
N ARG A 678 76.23 -10.05 0.17
CA ARG A 678 75.56 -11.11 0.93
C ARG A 678 76.06 -11.15 2.37
N SER A 679 75.17 -11.53 3.35
CA SER A 679 75.38 -12.75 4.21
C SER A 679 74.33 -12.81 5.32
N ASP A 680 73.60 -13.87 5.34
CA ASP A 680 73.49 -14.92 6.38
C ASP A 680 72.74 -14.66 7.67
N ALA A 681 71.77 -15.54 7.83
CA ALA A 681 71.01 -15.87 9.03
C ALA A 681 71.83 -16.60 10.09
N PRO A 682 71.26 -17.23 11.13
CA PRO A 682 70.24 -16.99 12.13
C PRO A 682 70.76 -17.23 13.59
N PRO A 683 70.12 -17.82 14.61
CA PRO A 683 68.80 -17.77 15.20
C PRO A 683 68.79 -17.68 16.77
N GLY A 684 67.61 -17.76 17.39
CA GLY A 684 67.46 -18.11 18.82
C GLY A 684 66.96 -16.93 19.67
N GLY A 685 66.07 -17.05 20.60
CA GLY A 685 65.47 -18.13 21.31
C GLY A 685 64.76 -17.57 22.54
N LEU A 686 63.60 -18.12 22.81
CA LEU A 686 63.02 -18.48 24.10
C LEU A 686 62.77 -17.47 25.27
N SER A 687 61.56 -17.65 25.80
CA SER A 687 61.12 -17.56 27.19
C SER A 687 60.73 -16.13 27.69
N GLY A 688 59.69 -15.90 28.43
CA GLY A 688 58.81 -16.71 29.24
C GLY A 688 58.09 -15.80 30.22
N ALA A 689 56.97 -16.28 30.62
CA ALA A 689 56.36 -16.09 31.93
C ALA A 689 55.45 -14.88 32.22
N ARG A 690 54.16 -15.12 32.34
CA ARG A 690 53.32 -15.18 33.55
C ARG A 690 53.10 -13.88 34.34
N GLY A 691 51.83 -13.65 34.67
CA GLY A 691 51.39 -13.03 35.94
C GLY A 691 50.15 -12.14 35.75
N THR A 692 48.95 -12.70 35.83
CA THR A 692 48.01 -12.63 36.96
C THR A 692 47.68 -11.21 37.51
N ALA A 693 46.44 -10.76 37.42
CA ALA A 693 45.51 -10.65 38.52
C ALA A 693 44.34 -9.70 38.19
N ARG A 694 43.12 -10.18 38.38
CA ARG A 694 41.91 -9.47 38.76
C ARG A 694 42.03 -9.11 40.27
N PRO A 695 41.11 -8.32 40.94
CA PRO A 695 39.71 -8.08 40.66
C PRO A 695 39.14 -6.71 41.13
N ALA A 696 37.84 -6.62 40.97
CA ALA A 696 36.78 -6.15 41.91
C ALA A 696 36.16 -4.75 41.73
N THR A 697 34.90 -4.76 41.32
CA THR A 697 33.65 -4.34 42.03
C THR A 697 33.51 -2.88 42.44
N THR A 698 32.42 -2.21 42.11
CA THR A 698 31.18 -2.00 42.85
C THR A 698 30.27 -0.99 42.16
N ASP A 699 29.01 -1.41 41.94
CA ASP A 699 27.73 -0.83 42.38
C ASP A 699 27.45 0.69 42.26
N ARG A 700 26.41 1.05 41.54
CA ARG A 700 25.10 1.51 42.08
C ARG A 700 24.23 2.18 41.01
N GLU A 701 23.09 1.60 40.75
CA GLU A 701 21.82 2.26 40.44
C GLU A 701 21.29 3.01 41.72
N PRO A 702 20.14 3.73 41.69
CA PRO A 702 19.18 4.13 40.67
C PRO A 702 18.64 5.58 40.86
N THR A 703 17.93 6.10 39.92
CA THR A 703 16.51 6.58 40.01
C THR A 703 15.95 6.78 38.63
#